data_137e8fb0e9a7c37a0ebc42b7ce0b1698
#
_entry.id   137e8fb0e9a7c37a0ebc42b7ce0b1698
#
_cell.length_a   1.000
_cell.length_b   1.000
_cell.length_c   1.000
_cell.angle_alpha   90.00
_cell.angle_beta   90.00
_cell.angle_gamma   90.00
#
_symmetry.space_group_name_H-M   'P 1'
#
loop_
_entity.id
_entity.type
_entity.pdbx_description
1 polymer ?
#
loop_
_entity_poly.entity_id
_entity_poly.type
_entity_poly.pdbx_seq_one_letter_code
_entity_poly.pdbx_strand_id
1 'polypeptide(L)'
;MEALRPGDPRRIGRYRLLGRLGAGGMGLVYLGRSAGGLMVAVKVVHVHLAEDADFRQRFRREAGAARAVSGAFTAPVVDADPDADPPWLATAYLPGLPLQDVVERYGPLPVPAVLALGAGLAEALVSIHRAGVVHRDLKPANVILGADGPRVIDFGIAHAAETATITGTGMAVGSPGFIAPEQARGEATGPAADVFSLGAVLVHAATGRGPYGDGPPHVLIYRAVHEAPRLDGVTDPGLRSLAAACLAPRPADRPTPAWLLEHLASLVPPGTDLNGLGWLPPPVATGIAEAATRPPAPTRPLEDGGPSRRGVLVLAGAGAATLAAATVTGVLLWPEERPSAAPTRRAVTGPTSAPPQTIKVSRPVWKRDTGEEYLMCGPAVSGGTVFVGSEKGDLLAYDARTGRPRWRYATGEPIRSQPAVAGGVVYVAGMDGNVHAVDARTGRARWRRQVGDSEADIVVSAGLVLAGTKRVHALDAATGAIRWGITGAGTISSDPTAAGAVAYVPRRRSLDAVDASSGRVRWSYGMSKGTGRPAAAGGVVYCGDFQGERLHAIDARTGERRWAYDLGDTVTARPVVVNGVVYVGDFSGNFFALDAARGTLRWQVQAEGQIHCGAVPAGGLLYVPSGVYSDGVLHAVDAASGRVVWEFAMPKGVESAPAAAGGMVYVSCKDGYLYALDAENGSGAAPAGD
;
A
#
# COMPACT_ATOMS: atom_id res chain seq x y z
N MET A 1 -8.36 -18.46 -2.63
CA MET A 1 -7.51 -19.13 -3.65
C MET A 1 -7.92 -18.66 -5.03
N GLU A 2 -6.94 -18.24 -5.87
CA GLU A 2 -7.16 -17.79 -7.25
C GLU A 2 -6.73 -18.91 -8.23
N ALA A 3 -7.31 -18.90 -9.43
CA ALA A 3 -6.86 -19.80 -10.50
C ALA A 3 -5.43 -19.42 -10.96
N LEU A 4 -4.70 -20.38 -11.49
CA LEU A 4 -3.40 -20.10 -12.13
C LEU A 4 -3.60 -19.15 -13.32
N ARG A 5 -2.74 -18.15 -13.43
CA ARG A 5 -2.77 -17.16 -14.52
C ARG A 5 -1.98 -17.68 -15.74
N PRO A 6 -2.25 -17.16 -16.94
CA PRO A 6 -1.33 -17.37 -18.07
C PRO A 6 0.07 -16.87 -17.68
N GLY A 7 1.07 -17.74 -17.82
CA GLY A 7 2.45 -17.47 -17.39
C GLY A 7 2.86 -18.10 -16.06
N ASP A 8 1.90 -18.59 -15.25
CA ASP A 8 2.25 -19.36 -14.05
C ASP A 8 2.85 -20.70 -14.42
N PRO A 9 3.87 -21.17 -13.67
CA PRO A 9 4.41 -22.51 -13.85
C PRO A 9 3.32 -23.55 -13.49
N ARG A 10 3.25 -24.62 -14.25
CA ARG A 10 2.33 -25.74 -13.94
C ARG A 10 2.90 -26.70 -12.90
N ARG A 11 4.20 -26.66 -12.70
CA ARG A 11 4.95 -27.49 -11.72
C ARG A 11 6.11 -26.69 -11.15
N ILE A 12 6.37 -26.94 -9.88
CA ILE A 12 7.58 -26.50 -9.17
C ILE A 12 8.16 -27.74 -8.47
N GLY A 13 9.40 -28.08 -8.78
CA GLY A 13 9.98 -29.33 -8.32
C GLY A 13 9.07 -30.52 -8.65
N ARG A 14 8.75 -31.33 -7.64
CA ARG A 14 7.84 -32.48 -7.77
C ARG A 14 6.34 -32.15 -7.62
N TYR A 15 5.99 -30.88 -7.33
CA TYR A 15 4.62 -30.46 -7.02
C TYR A 15 3.90 -29.93 -8.28
N ARG A 16 2.71 -30.46 -8.56
CA ARG A 16 1.78 -29.90 -9.54
C ARG A 16 1.02 -28.74 -8.90
N LEU A 17 1.05 -27.56 -9.51
CA LEU A 17 0.36 -26.38 -9.00
C LEU A 17 -1.12 -26.42 -9.35
N LEU A 18 -1.97 -26.06 -8.39
CA LEU A 18 -3.44 -26.10 -8.48
C LEU A 18 -4.06 -24.70 -8.51
N GLY A 19 -3.41 -23.70 -7.92
CA GLY A 19 -3.89 -22.32 -7.85
C GLY A 19 -2.93 -21.45 -7.08
N ARG A 20 -3.19 -20.15 -7.05
CA ARG A 20 -2.46 -19.18 -6.23
C ARG A 20 -3.14 -19.05 -4.86
N LEU A 21 -2.36 -19.16 -3.79
CA LEU A 21 -2.79 -18.89 -2.41
C LEU A 21 -2.60 -17.42 -2.05
N GLY A 22 -1.53 -16.79 -2.59
CA GLY A 22 -1.24 -15.38 -2.31
C GLY A 22 -0.05 -14.89 -3.11
N ALA A 23 0.19 -13.58 -3.02
CA ALA A 23 1.36 -12.88 -3.53
C ALA A 23 1.87 -11.94 -2.44
N GLY A 24 3.18 -11.78 -2.32
CA GLY A 24 3.82 -10.87 -1.37
C GLY A 24 5.13 -10.32 -1.94
N GLY A 25 5.77 -9.38 -1.22
CA GLY A 25 6.98 -8.70 -1.67
C GLY A 25 8.17 -9.60 -2.04
N MET A 26 8.15 -10.87 -1.61
CA MET A 26 9.23 -11.81 -1.86
C MET A 26 8.92 -12.87 -2.89
N GLY A 27 7.66 -13.02 -3.30
CA GLY A 27 7.30 -14.05 -4.23
C GLY A 27 5.82 -14.41 -4.26
N LEU A 28 5.53 -15.46 -4.98
CA LEU A 28 4.20 -16.02 -5.15
C LEU A 28 4.06 -17.30 -4.34
N VAL A 29 2.89 -17.48 -3.70
CA VAL A 29 2.57 -18.71 -2.98
C VAL A 29 1.51 -19.47 -3.75
N TYR A 30 1.84 -20.70 -4.11
CA TYR A 30 0.95 -21.59 -4.85
C TYR A 30 0.48 -22.75 -4.00
N LEU A 31 -0.75 -23.18 -4.20
CA LEU A 31 -1.20 -24.49 -3.75
C LEU A 31 -0.63 -25.54 -4.71
N GLY A 32 0.14 -26.48 -4.18
CA GLY A 32 0.73 -27.57 -4.92
C GLY A 32 0.27 -28.93 -4.41
N ARG A 33 0.34 -29.96 -5.25
CA ARG A 33 0.07 -31.35 -4.89
C ARG A 33 1.16 -32.27 -5.39
N SER A 34 1.71 -33.12 -4.51
CA SER A 34 2.65 -34.15 -4.88
C SER A 34 1.97 -35.29 -5.65
N ALA A 35 2.75 -36.19 -6.27
CA ALA A 35 2.22 -37.38 -6.94
C ALA A 35 1.46 -38.31 -5.98
N GLY A 36 1.87 -38.37 -4.70
CA GLY A 36 1.19 -39.13 -3.66
C GLY A 36 -0.02 -38.44 -3.03
N GLY A 37 -0.41 -37.25 -3.54
CA GLY A 37 -1.60 -36.53 -3.07
C GLY A 37 -1.35 -35.52 -1.95
N LEU A 38 -0.12 -35.40 -1.41
CA LEU A 38 0.20 -34.44 -0.36
C LEU A 38 0.00 -32.99 -0.87
N MET A 39 -0.80 -32.22 -0.12
CA MET A 39 -1.05 -30.81 -0.39
C MET A 39 0.01 -29.95 0.28
N VAL A 40 0.56 -29.00 -0.45
CA VAL A 40 1.61 -28.08 0.02
C VAL A 40 1.34 -26.65 -0.40
N ALA A 41 1.81 -25.70 0.40
CA ALA A 41 1.95 -24.31 -0.01
C ALA A 41 3.38 -24.10 -0.53
N VAL A 42 3.52 -23.77 -1.81
CA VAL A 42 4.83 -23.59 -2.47
C VAL A 42 5.09 -22.11 -2.66
N LYS A 43 6.04 -21.57 -1.92
CA LYS A 43 6.50 -20.19 -2.03
C LYS A 43 7.65 -20.12 -3.02
N VAL A 44 7.48 -19.34 -4.07
CA VAL A 44 8.46 -19.14 -5.15
C VAL A 44 9.00 -17.73 -5.07
N VAL A 45 10.30 -17.59 -4.95
CA VAL A 45 10.98 -16.28 -4.81
C VAL A 45 10.90 -15.52 -6.12
N HIS A 46 10.72 -14.20 -6.06
CA HIS A 46 10.78 -13.35 -7.25
C HIS A 46 12.17 -13.40 -7.92
N VAL A 47 12.19 -13.36 -9.25
CA VAL A 47 13.42 -13.51 -10.05
C VAL A 47 14.47 -12.46 -9.68
N HIS A 48 14.06 -11.20 -9.47
CA HIS A 48 14.99 -10.12 -9.11
C HIS A 48 15.69 -10.33 -7.75
N LEU A 49 15.03 -10.99 -6.77
CA LEU A 49 15.68 -11.37 -5.50
C LEU A 49 16.54 -12.60 -5.67
N ALA A 50 16.19 -13.47 -6.59
CA ALA A 50 16.93 -14.68 -6.90
C ALA A 50 18.27 -14.41 -7.63
N GLU A 51 18.43 -13.26 -8.24
CA GLU A 51 19.68 -12.82 -8.90
C GLU A 51 20.77 -12.39 -7.89
N ASP A 52 20.37 -12.00 -6.66
CA ASP A 52 21.29 -11.62 -5.59
C ASP A 52 21.92 -12.87 -4.94
N ALA A 53 23.24 -13.01 -5.08
CA ALA A 53 24.01 -14.13 -4.52
C ALA A 53 23.96 -14.20 -2.99
N ASP A 54 23.97 -13.03 -2.32
CA ASP A 54 23.87 -12.94 -0.86
C ASP A 54 22.48 -13.34 -0.38
N PHE A 55 21.45 -12.97 -1.12
CA PHE A 55 20.08 -13.41 -0.84
C PHE A 55 19.99 -14.95 -0.97
N ARG A 56 20.51 -15.56 -2.04
CA ARG A 56 20.49 -17.03 -2.22
C ARG A 56 21.21 -17.75 -1.08
N GLN A 57 22.35 -17.22 -0.63
CA GLN A 57 23.10 -17.83 0.48
C GLN A 57 22.32 -17.75 1.80
N ARG A 58 21.69 -16.61 2.09
CA ARG A 58 20.84 -16.44 3.27
C ARG A 58 19.61 -17.33 3.21
N PHE A 59 18.91 -17.33 2.07
CA PHE A 59 17.74 -18.19 1.83
C PHE A 59 18.05 -19.67 2.04
N ARG A 60 19.21 -20.15 1.54
CA ARG A 60 19.67 -21.54 1.75
C ARG A 60 19.85 -21.84 3.25
N ARG A 61 20.50 -20.95 3.98
CA ARG A 61 20.74 -21.12 5.43
C ARG A 61 19.41 -21.11 6.20
N GLU A 62 18.52 -20.18 5.91
CA GLU A 62 17.22 -20.04 6.58
C GLU A 62 16.28 -21.19 6.24
N ALA A 63 16.21 -21.63 4.98
CA ALA A 63 15.45 -22.81 4.60
C ALA A 63 15.97 -24.08 5.29
N GLY A 64 17.27 -24.19 5.48
CA GLY A 64 17.90 -25.27 6.28
C GLY A 64 17.49 -25.24 7.74
N ALA A 65 17.51 -24.08 8.38
CA ALA A 65 17.10 -23.90 9.77
C ALA A 65 15.59 -24.11 9.95
N ALA A 66 14.78 -23.63 9.02
CA ALA A 66 13.32 -23.81 9.04
C ALA A 66 12.88 -25.26 8.97
N ARG A 67 13.65 -26.14 8.29
CA ARG A 67 13.39 -27.60 8.32
C ARG A 67 13.55 -28.24 9.69
N ALA A 68 14.35 -27.63 10.59
CA ALA A 68 14.55 -28.10 11.96
C ALA A 68 13.39 -27.64 12.89
N VAL A 69 12.56 -26.70 12.48
CA VAL A 69 11.41 -26.27 13.26
C VAL A 69 10.36 -27.38 13.26
N SER A 70 10.13 -27.96 14.42
CA SER A 70 9.08 -28.94 14.63
C SER A 70 8.31 -28.55 15.90
N GLY A 71 7.04 -28.20 15.76
CA GLY A 71 6.17 -27.80 16.86
C GLY A 71 4.71 -28.00 16.50
N ALA A 72 3.88 -28.25 17.54
CA ALA A 72 2.46 -28.49 17.36
C ALA A 72 1.73 -27.33 16.65
N PHE A 73 2.22 -26.09 16.83
CA PHE A 73 1.58 -24.88 16.33
C PHE A 73 2.40 -24.18 15.23
N THR A 74 3.21 -24.93 14.46
CA THR A 74 3.96 -24.43 13.33
C THR A 74 3.65 -25.21 12.05
N ALA A 75 3.75 -24.58 10.87
CA ALA A 75 3.65 -25.27 9.58
C ALA A 75 5.00 -25.92 9.26
N PRO A 76 5.12 -27.25 9.17
CA PRO A 76 6.38 -27.90 8.85
C PRO A 76 6.82 -27.62 7.42
N VAL A 77 8.12 -27.37 7.23
CA VAL A 77 8.75 -27.32 5.91
C VAL A 77 8.87 -28.75 5.37
N VAL A 78 8.23 -29.01 4.23
CA VAL A 78 8.15 -30.33 3.60
C VAL A 78 9.30 -30.50 2.61
N ASP A 79 9.66 -29.42 1.91
CA ASP A 79 10.66 -29.46 0.85
C ASP A 79 11.17 -28.05 0.55
N ALA A 80 12.37 -27.95 -0.01
CA ALA A 80 12.92 -26.69 -0.50
C ALA A 80 14.03 -26.96 -1.52
N ASP A 81 14.12 -26.10 -2.51
CA ASP A 81 15.23 -26.06 -3.43
C ASP A 81 15.74 -24.61 -3.56
N PRO A 82 16.74 -24.25 -2.73
CA PRO A 82 17.32 -22.91 -2.76
C PRO A 82 18.23 -22.67 -3.97
N ASP A 83 18.60 -23.74 -4.68
CA ASP A 83 19.47 -23.69 -5.86
C ASP A 83 18.70 -23.67 -7.18
N ALA A 84 17.39 -23.92 -7.12
CA ALA A 84 16.49 -23.80 -8.28
C ALA A 84 16.46 -22.37 -8.84
N ASP A 85 15.99 -22.25 -10.07
CA ASP A 85 15.77 -20.96 -10.72
C ASP A 85 14.32 -20.85 -11.19
N PRO A 86 13.48 -20.04 -10.49
CA PRO A 86 13.73 -19.36 -9.20
C PRO A 86 13.75 -20.31 -7.99
N PRO A 87 14.40 -19.90 -6.86
CA PRO A 87 14.39 -20.63 -5.59
C PRO A 87 12.97 -20.78 -5.04
N TRP A 88 12.71 -21.91 -4.36
CA TRP A 88 11.39 -22.16 -3.78
C TRP A 88 11.45 -22.94 -2.47
N LEU A 89 10.39 -22.83 -1.70
CA LEU A 89 10.16 -23.57 -0.45
C LEU A 89 8.71 -24.08 -0.43
N ALA A 90 8.52 -25.31 0.06
CA ALA A 90 7.20 -25.91 0.25
C ALA A 90 6.98 -26.24 1.73
N THR A 91 5.87 -25.74 2.29
CA THR A 91 5.35 -26.08 3.62
C THR A 91 4.10 -26.96 3.49
N ALA A 92 3.74 -27.68 4.53
CA ALA A 92 2.46 -28.37 4.57
C ALA A 92 1.31 -27.36 4.35
N TYR A 93 0.37 -27.69 3.48
CA TYR A 93 -0.85 -26.90 3.36
C TYR A 93 -1.75 -27.12 4.56
N LEU A 94 -2.14 -26.04 5.21
CA LEU A 94 -2.99 -26.06 6.41
C LEU A 94 -4.40 -25.61 6.00
N PRO A 95 -5.39 -26.53 5.99
CA PRO A 95 -6.77 -26.14 5.75
C PRO A 95 -7.31 -25.37 6.96
N GLY A 96 -7.75 -24.13 6.72
CA GLY A 96 -8.21 -23.23 7.77
C GLY A 96 -8.41 -21.81 7.26
N LEU A 97 -8.61 -20.88 8.18
CA LEU A 97 -8.76 -19.44 7.89
C LEU A 97 -7.64 -18.63 8.55
N PRO A 98 -7.06 -17.64 7.86
CA PRO A 98 -6.17 -16.68 8.51
C PRO A 98 -6.89 -15.96 9.65
N LEU A 99 -6.21 -15.71 10.76
CA LEU A 99 -6.76 -14.94 11.89
C LEU A 99 -7.26 -13.56 11.45
N GLN A 100 -6.60 -12.95 10.50
CA GLN A 100 -7.05 -11.68 9.92
C GLN A 100 -8.45 -11.80 9.32
N ASP A 101 -8.70 -12.82 8.49
CA ASP A 101 -9.99 -13.05 7.85
C ASP A 101 -11.07 -13.40 8.87
N VAL A 102 -10.69 -14.13 9.92
CA VAL A 102 -11.58 -14.48 11.04
C VAL A 102 -12.05 -13.23 11.77
N VAL A 103 -11.13 -12.36 12.17
CA VAL A 103 -11.45 -11.12 12.87
C VAL A 103 -12.23 -10.15 11.96
N GLU A 104 -11.88 -10.04 10.69
CA GLU A 104 -12.60 -9.20 9.72
C GLU A 104 -14.04 -9.69 9.48
N ARG A 105 -14.25 -11.00 9.48
CA ARG A 105 -15.54 -11.62 9.13
C ARG A 105 -16.49 -11.80 10.32
N TYR A 106 -15.92 -12.17 11.47
CA TYR A 106 -16.72 -12.56 12.65
C TYR A 106 -16.58 -11.57 13.81
N GLY A 107 -15.71 -10.56 13.68
CA GLY A 107 -15.40 -9.61 14.75
C GLY A 107 -14.33 -10.10 15.70
N PRO A 108 -14.03 -9.28 16.74
CA PRO A 108 -13.04 -9.60 17.76
C PRO A 108 -13.35 -10.91 18.50
N LEU A 109 -12.30 -11.62 18.91
CA LEU A 109 -12.45 -12.85 19.68
C LEU A 109 -12.69 -12.54 21.17
N PRO A 110 -13.46 -13.36 21.88
CA PRO A 110 -13.62 -13.22 23.33
C PRO A 110 -12.33 -13.52 24.07
N VAL A 111 -12.15 -12.92 25.26
CA VAL A 111 -10.91 -13.00 26.06
C VAL A 111 -10.40 -14.43 26.24
N PRO A 112 -11.21 -15.43 26.62
CA PRO A 112 -10.73 -16.81 26.74
C PRO A 112 -10.13 -17.38 25.45
N ALA A 113 -10.71 -17.05 24.30
CA ALA A 113 -10.17 -17.47 23.00
C ALA A 113 -8.85 -16.73 22.65
N VAL A 114 -8.73 -15.45 23.02
CA VAL A 114 -7.48 -14.70 22.84
C VAL A 114 -6.37 -15.25 23.70
N LEU A 115 -6.64 -15.61 24.97
CA LEU A 115 -5.67 -16.22 25.86
C LEU A 115 -5.21 -17.59 25.33
N ALA A 116 -6.14 -18.42 24.89
CA ALA A 116 -5.88 -19.72 24.28
C ALA A 116 -5.03 -19.60 23.01
N LEU A 117 -5.40 -18.67 22.12
CA LEU A 117 -4.62 -18.31 20.92
C LEU A 117 -3.19 -17.89 21.32
N GLY A 118 -3.06 -17.02 22.32
CA GLY A 118 -1.78 -16.54 22.82
C GLY A 118 -0.88 -17.66 23.32
N ALA A 119 -1.41 -18.63 24.05
CA ALA A 119 -0.67 -19.80 24.53
C ALA A 119 -0.13 -20.63 23.36
N GLY A 120 -0.96 -20.94 22.35
CA GLY A 120 -0.53 -21.66 21.15
C GLY A 120 0.54 -20.92 20.35
N LEU A 121 0.42 -19.59 20.21
CA LEU A 121 1.42 -18.77 19.52
C LEU A 121 2.73 -18.65 20.30
N ALA A 122 2.67 -18.56 21.64
CA ALA A 122 3.87 -18.55 22.49
C ALA A 122 4.61 -19.90 22.39
N GLU A 123 3.91 -21.03 22.36
CA GLU A 123 4.51 -22.36 22.14
C GLU A 123 5.15 -22.47 20.75
N ALA A 124 4.49 -21.94 19.70
CA ALA A 124 5.07 -21.85 18.37
C ALA A 124 6.39 -21.08 18.38
N LEU A 125 6.44 -19.90 19.02
CA LEU A 125 7.65 -19.10 19.14
C LEU A 125 8.75 -19.79 19.92
N VAL A 126 8.44 -20.51 21.01
CA VAL A 126 9.42 -21.34 21.74
C VAL A 126 10.06 -22.37 20.82
N SER A 127 9.25 -23.03 19.95
CA SER A 127 9.71 -24.03 19.01
C SER A 127 10.58 -23.43 17.90
N ILE A 128 10.19 -22.29 17.35
CA ILE A 128 10.91 -21.55 16.30
C ILE A 128 12.26 -21.06 16.84
N HIS A 129 12.27 -20.42 18.01
CA HIS A 129 13.50 -19.88 18.59
C HIS A 129 14.48 -20.97 19.03
N ARG A 130 13.99 -22.14 19.49
CA ARG A 130 14.83 -23.30 19.81
C ARG A 130 15.59 -23.83 18.59
N ALA A 131 15.01 -23.70 17.40
CA ALA A 131 15.67 -24.03 16.13
C ALA A 131 16.66 -22.96 15.66
N GLY A 132 16.87 -21.89 16.43
CA GLY A 132 17.76 -20.77 16.07
C GLY A 132 17.15 -19.84 15.00
N VAL A 133 15.85 -19.91 14.77
CA VAL A 133 15.11 -19.06 13.81
C VAL A 133 14.36 -17.98 14.57
N VAL A 134 14.30 -16.77 14.02
CA VAL A 134 13.42 -15.67 14.46
C VAL A 134 12.38 -15.48 13.38
N HIS A 135 11.09 -15.34 13.74
CA HIS A 135 9.99 -15.24 12.76
C HIS A 135 10.02 -13.93 11.98
N ARG A 136 10.20 -12.82 12.68
CA ARG A 136 10.35 -11.44 12.15
C ARG A 136 9.14 -10.84 11.40
N ASP A 137 8.13 -11.62 11.02
CA ASP A 137 6.92 -11.16 10.33
C ASP A 137 5.66 -11.84 10.92
N LEU A 138 5.58 -11.98 12.25
CA LEU A 138 4.40 -12.51 12.92
C LEU A 138 3.26 -11.48 12.84
N LYS A 139 2.15 -11.87 12.21
CA LYS A 139 0.97 -11.03 11.96
C LYS A 139 -0.29 -11.87 11.84
N PRO A 140 -1.50 -11.31 11.95
CA PRO A 140 -2.75 -12.07 11.84
C PRO A 140 -2.90 -12.87 10.54
N ALA A 141 -2.36 -12.37 9.41
CA ALA A 141 -2.38 -13.08 8.13
C ALA A 141 -1.48 -14.34 8.13
N ASN A 142 -0.44 -14.38 8.99
CA ASN A 142 0.50 -15.50 9.13
C ASN A 142 0.12 -16.47 10.25
N VAL A 143 -1.10 -16.35 10.79
CA VAL A 143 -1.66 -17.27 11.78
C VAL A 143 -2.89 -17.93 11.17
N ILE A 144 -2.81 -19.22 10.89
CA ILE A 144 -3.95 -20.01 10.37
C ILE A 144 -4.67 -20.67 11.53
N LEU A 145 -5.97 -20.43 11.64
CA LEU A 145 -6.85 -21.15 12.56
C LEU A 145 -7.40 -22.38 11.83
N GLY A 146 -6.90 -23.55 12.19
CA GLY A 146 -7.25 -24.85 11.65
C GLY A 146 -8.11 -25.67 12.61
N ALA A 147 -8.57 -26.84 12.16
CA ALA A 147 -9.34 -27.77 12.98
C ALA A 147 -8.51 -28.36 14.15
N ASP A 148 -7.20 -28.33 14.04
CA ASP A 148 -6.21 -28.82 14.98
C ASP A 148 -5.45 -27.68 15.69
N GLY A 149 -6.06 -26.50 15.81
CA GLY A 149 -5.54 -25.35 16.55
C GLY A 149 -4.91 -24.25 15.68
N PRO A 150 -4.36 -23.21 16.31
CA PRO A 150 -3.66 -22.13 15.61
C PRO A 150 -2.33 -22.63 15.05
N ARG A 151 -1.94 -22.19 13.86
CA ARG A 151 -0.66 -22.53 13.23
C ARG A 151 0.03 -21.30 12.69
N VAL A 152 1.30 -21.12 13.06
CA VAL A 152 2.16 -20.07 12.53
C VAL A 152 2.76 -20.53 11.19
N ILE A 153 2.65 -19.68 10.18
CA ILE A 153 3.19 -19.92 8.83
C ILE A 153 4.24 -18.86 8.48
N ASP A 154 5.04 -19.12 7.45
CA ASP A 154 5.97 -18.17 6.84
C ASP A 154 7.04 -17.57 7.80
N PHE A 155 7.57 -18.36 8.73
CA PHE A 155 8.60 -17.91 9.66
C PHE A 155 10.01 -17.81 9.03
N GLY A 156 10.67 -16.68 9.26
CA GLY A 156 12.12 -16.44 9.12
C GLY A 156 12.72 -16.39 7.71
N ILE A 157 12.17 -17.09 6.73
CA ILE A 157 12.80 -17.35 5.43
C ILE A 157 12.83 -16.11 4.53
N ALA A 158 12.13 -15.09 4.95
CA ALA A 158 11.84 -13.92 4.15
C ALA A 158 12.78 -12.73 4.43
N HIS A 159 13.45 -12.70 5.57
CA HIS A 159 14.32 -11.59 6.00
C HIS A 159 15.77 -11.68 5.52
N ALA A 160 16.10 -12.72 4.75
CA ALA A 160 17.41 -12.82 4.10
C ALA A 160 17.73 -11.62 3.20
N ALA A 161 16.71 -10.92 2.70
CA ALA A 161 16.89 -9.72 1.85
C ALA A 161 17.14 -8.43 2.64
N GLU A 162 16.91 -8.38 3.97
CA GLU A 162 16.66 -7.13 4.68
C GLU A 162 17.78 -6.62 5.57
N THR A 163 18.70 -7.47 6.00
CA THR A 163 19.84 -7.01 6.79
C THR A 163 20.84 -6.17 5.96
N ALA A 164 20.64 -6.12 4.64
CA ALA A 164 21.48 -5.33 3.74
C ALA A 164 20.78 -4.09 3.16
N THR A 165 19.47 -3.88 3.35
CA THR A 165 18.76 -2.88 2.55
C THR A 165 17.64 -2.13 3.30
N ILE A 166 17.89 -1.59 4.47
CA ILE A 166 17.26 -0.31 4.85
C ILE A 166 17.90 0.83 4.04
N THR A 167 18.94 0.54 3.30
CA THR A 167 19.76 1.54 2.59
C THR A 167 19.56 1.59 1.07
N GLY A 168 18.83 0.68 0.45
CA GLY A 168 18.79 0.66 -1.02
C GLY A 168 17.41 0.65 -1.69
N THR A 169 16.39 0.04 -1.10
CA THR A 169 15.08 -0.09 -1.76
C THR A 169 13.87 0.41 -0.96
N GLY A 170 14.07 0.90 0.29
CA GLY A 170 12.99 1.53 1.07
C GLY A 170 11.75 0.68 1.31
N MET A 171 11.79 -0.61 1.05
CA MET A 171 10.74 -1.53 1.45
C MET A 171 10.83 -1.74 2.97
N ALA A 172 9.90 -1.19 3.71
CA ALA A 172 9.60 -1.66 5.04
C ALA A 172 9.04 -3.07 4.92
N VAL A 173 9.91 -4.06 5.06
CA VAL A 173 9.53 -5.46 5.07
C VAL A 173 8.95 -5.76 6.43
N GLY A 174 7.73 -6.25 6.42
CA GLY A 174 6.93 -6.53 7.59
C GLY A 174 5.55 -5.89 7.46
N SER A 175 4.58 -6.37 8.24
CA SER A 175 3.25 -5.77 8.32
C SER A 175 3.31 -4.58 9.27
N PRO A 176 3.16 -3.33 8.79
CA PRO A 176 3.57 -2.11 9.48
C PRO A 176 3.01 -1.94 10.90
N GLY A 177 1.82 -2.47 11.17
CA GLY A 177 1.19 -2.39 12.50
C GLY A 177 1.64 -3.46 13.51
N PHE A 178 2.53 -4.39 13.10
CA PHE A 178 2.98 -5.54 13.89
C PHE A 178 4.51 -5.62 14.01
N ILE A 179 5.24 -4.71 13.36
CA ILE A 179 6.71 -4.65 13.35
C ILE A 179 7.24 -4.08 14.66
N ALA A 180 8.29 -4.69 15.19
CA ALA A 180 8.93 -4.20 16.41
C ALA A 180 9.75 -2.91 16.16
N PRO A 181 9.86 -2.00 17.15
CA PRO A 181 10.59 -0.74 17.02
C PRO A 181 12.03 -0.89 16.51
N GLU A 182 12.76 -1.88 17.03
CA GLU A 182 14.14 -2.18 16.62
C GLU A 182 14.22 -2.66 15.15
N GLN A 183 13.23 -3.42 14.68
CA GLN A 183 13.16 -3.81 13.27
C GLN A 183 12.90 -2.57 12.39
N ALA A 184 11.98 -1.72 12.82
CA ALA A 184 11.65 -0.49 12.11
C ALA A 184 12.83 0.49 12.01
N ARG A 185 13.77 0.45 13.00
CA ARG A 185 15.00 1.26 12.99
C ARG A 185 16.17 0.59 12.27
N GLY A 186 15.99 -0.66 11.77
CA GLY A 186 17.09 -1.40 11.16
C GLY A 186 18.13 -1.91 12.16
N GLU A 187 17.79 -1.99 13.44
CA GLU A 187 18.66 -2.51 14.50
C GLU A 187 18.69 -4.04 14.47
N ALA A 188 19.65 -4.64 15.19
CA ALA A 188 19.75 -6.09 15.31
C ALA A 188 18.47 -6.69 15.90
N THR A 189 17.82 -7.56 15.15
CA THR A 189 16.52 -8.15 15.47
C THR A 189 16.70 -9.54 16.05
N GLY A 190 16.22 -9.76 17.27
CA GLY A 190 16.26 -11.04 17.97
C GLY A 190 14.86 -11.58 18.32
N PRO A 191 14.78 -12.67 19.12
CA PRO A 191 13.53 -13.28 19.60
C PRO A 191 12.52 -12.32 20.24
N ALA A 192 12.99 -11.25 20.88
CA ALA A 192 12.14 -10.24 21.49
C ALA A 192 11.25 -9.47 20.50
N ALA A 193 11.66 -9.39 19.22
CA ALA A 193 10.83 -8.78 18.18
C ALA A 193 9.55 -9.59 17.90
N ASP A 194 9.66 -10.92 17.94
CA ASP A 194 8.49 -11.79 17.75
C ASP A 194 7.52 -11.68 18.93
N VAL A 195 8.03 -11.41 20.14
CA VAL A 195 7.21 -11.15 21.33
C VAL A 195 6.42 -9.86 21.19
N PHE A 196 7.04 -8.81 20.65
CA PHE A 196 6.33 -7.58 20.31
C PHE A 196 5.20 -7.84 19.30
N SER A 197 5.51 -8.54 18.23
CA SER A 197 4.53 -8.91 17.21
C SER A 197 3.40 -9.78 17.77
N LEU A 198 3.71 -10.71 18.68
CA LEU A 198 2.70 -11.50 19.41
C LEU A 198 1.76 -10.58 20.20
N GLY A 199 2.29 -9.63 20.97
CA GLY A 199 1.48 -8.63 21.68
C GLY A 199 0.53 -7.88 20.74
N ALA A 200 1.03 -7.45 19.59
CA ALA A 200 0.22 -6.77 18.58
C ALA A 200 -0.88 -7.67 17.98
N VAL A 201 -0.58 -8.95 17.77
CA VAL A 201 -1.57 -9.95 17.29
C VAL A 201 -2.67 -10.18 18.33
N LEU A 202 -2.32 -10.25 19.64
CA LEU A 202 -3.32 -10.39 20.71
C LEU A 202 -4.24 -9.20 20.82
N VAL A 203 -3.71 -7.97 20.71
CA VAL A 203 -4.51 -6.75 20.65
C VAL A 203 -5.46 -6.77 19.45
N HIS A 204 -4.96 -7.15 18.27
CA HIS A 204 -5.79 -7.26 17.08
C HIS A 204 -6.90 -8.31 17.25
N ALA A 205 -6.58 -9.48 17.77
CA ALA A 205 -7.55 -10.53 18.02
C ALA A 205 -8.65 -10.10 19.00
N ALA A 206 -8.30 -9.33 20.03
CA ALA A 206 -9.23 -8.85 21.07
C ALA A 206 -10.08 -7.63 20.64
N THR A 207 -9.60 -6.82 19.70
CA THR A 207 -10.21 -5.50 19.41
C THR A 207 -10.64 -5.31 17.95
N GLY A 208 -10.15 -6.17 17.06
CA GLY A 208 -10.29 -5.98 15.62
C GLY A 208 -9.34 -4.93 15.02
N ARG A 209 -8.45 -4.34 15.83
CA ARG A 209 -7.52 -3.28 15.42
C ARG A 209 -6.12 -3.56 15.95
N GLY A 210 -5.11 -3.11 15.21
CA GLY A 210 -3.73 -3.13 15.70
C GLY A 210 -3.49 -2.12 16.83
N PRO A 211 -2.45 -2.31 17.66
CA PRO A 211 -2.15 -1.44 18.80
C PRO A 211 -1.77 -0.01 18.40
N TYR A 212 -1.38 0.21 17.16
CA TYR A 212 -1.05 1.53 16.62
C TYR A 212 -2.13 2.10 15.71
N GLY A 213 -3.34 1.49 15.74
CA GLY A 213 -4.51 1.91 14.98
C GLY A 213 -4.42 1.58 13.50
N ASP A 214 -5.18 2.34 12.71
CA ASP A 214 -5.22 2.23 11.26
C ASP A 214 -4.42 3.38 10.64
N GLY A 215 -3.87 3.18 9.47
CA GLY A 215 -3.15 4.23 8.74
C GLY A 215 -2.21 3.66 7.68
N PRO A 216 -1.55 4.54 6.91
CA PRO A 216 -0.51 4.13 5.96
C PRO A 216 0.65 3.41 6.68
N PRO A 217 1.38 2.52 5.98
CA PRO A 217 2.49 1.76 6.55
C PRO A 217 3.49 2.58 7.36
N HIS A 218 3.93 3.70 6.83
CA HIS A 218 4.90 4.57 7.48
C HIS A 218 4.39 5.21 8.79
N VAL A 219 3.09 5.56 8.84
CA VAL A 219 2.47 6.10 10.06
C VAL A 219 2.41 5.03 11.14
N LEU A 220 2.08 3.79 10.79
CA LEU A 220 2.06 2.68 11.73
C LEU A 220 3.47 2.36 12.25
N ILE A 221 4.48 2.39 11.38
CA ILE A 221 5.89 2.22 11.75
C ILE A 221 6.34 3.37 12.67
N TYR A 222 6.03 4.61 12.30
CA TYR A 222 6.35 5.78 13.11
C TYR A 222 5.73 5.66 14.51
N ARG A 223 4.43 5.29 14.59
CA ARG A 223 3.75 5.11 15.88
C ARG A 223 4.33 3.98 16.69
N ALA A 224 4.70 2.85 16.05
CA ALA A 224 5.35 1.73 16.74
C ALA A 224 6.70 2.12 17.37
N VAL A 225 7.41 3.08 16.76
CA VAL A 225 8.71 3.57 17.23
C VAL A 225 8.57 4.67 18.29
N HIS A 226 7.56 5.55 18.15
CA HIS A 226 7.51 6.83 18.91
C HIS A 226 6.28 7.01 19.79
N GLU A 227 5.19 6.23 19.61
CA GLU A 227 3.96 6.36 20.40
C GLU A 227 3.74 5.15 21.30
N ALA A 228 3.00 5.36 22.39
CA ALA A 228 2.53 4.26 23.23
C ALA A 228 1.44 3.46 22.49
N PRO A 229 1.38 2.12 22.67
CA PRO A 229 0.35 1.29 22.09
C PRO A 229 -1.04 1.65 22.64
N ARG A 230 -2.05 1.68 21.77
CA ARG A 230 -3.46 1.94 22.14
C ARG A 230 -4.10 0.65 22.62
N LEU A 231 -4.32 0.54 23.93
CA LEU A 231 -4.87 -0.66 24.57
C LEU A 231 -6.27 -0.45 25.14
N ASP A 232 -6.90 0.71 24.88
CA ASP A 232 -8.21 1.08 25.44
C ASP A 232 -9.34 0.11 25.03
N GLY A 233 -9.20 -0.53 23.86
CA GLY A 233 -10.13 -1.54 23.37
C GLY A 233 -10.00 -2.91 24.05
N VAL A 234 -8.90 -3.19 24.77
CA VAL A 234 -8.69 -4.43 25.50
C VAL A 234 -9.36 -4.32 26.87
N THR A 235 -10.56 -4.90 27.00
CA THR A 235 -11.40 -4.72 28.19
C THR A 235 -10.90 -5.47 29.41
N ASP A 236 -10.28 -6.65 29.23
CA ASP A 236 -9.73 -7.45 30.30
C ASP A 236 -8.41 -6.86 30.83
N PRO A 237 -8.28 -6.56 32.15
CA PRO A 237 -7.09 -5.95 32.72
C PRO A 237 -5.84 -6.84 32.64
N GLY A 238 -6.01 -8.15 32.78
CA GLY A 238 -4.89 -9.11 32.70
C GLY A 238 -4.30 -9.19 31.30
N LEU A 239 -5.18 -9.34 30.28
CA LEU A 239 -4.77 -9.34 28.88
C LEU A 239 -4.17 -7.98 28.46
N ARG A 240 -4.72 -6.87 28.97
CA ARG A 240 -4.17 -5.53 28.72
C ARG A 240 -2.77 -5.37 29.27
N SER A 241 -2.54 -5.81 30.50
CA SER A 241 -1.22 -5.77 31.16
C SER A 241 -0.19 -6.64 30.41
N LEU A 242 -0.61 -7.83 30.00
CA LEU A 242 0.23 -8.75 29.22
C LEU A 242 0.61 -8.15 27.86
N ALA A 243 -0.38 -7.61 27.14
CA ALA A 243 -0.15 -6.95 25.87
C ALA A 243 0.79 -5.75 26.02
N ALA A 244 0.62 -4.94 27.07
CA ALA A 244 1.52 -3.82 27.37
C ALA A 244 2.96 -4.28 27.61
N ALA A 245 3.16 -5.38 28.34
CA ALA A 245 4.49 -5.95 28.59
C ALA A 245 5.14 -6.47 27.29
N CYS A 246 4.38 -7.15 26.43
CA CYS A 246 4.87 -7.59 25.12
C CYS A 246 5.25 -6.42 24.19
N LEU A 247 4.49 -5.34 24.25
CA LEU A 247 4.66 -4.14 23.42
C LEU A 247 5.64 -3.10 24.02
N ALA A 248 6.42 -3.49 25.04
CA ALA A 248 7.45 -2.61 25.60
C ALA A 248 8.43 -2.14 24.51
N PRO A 249 8.77 -0.83 24.45
CA PRO A 249 9.62 -0.27 23.39
C PRO A 249 11.01 -0.91 23.33
N ARG A 250 11.62 -1.19 24.50
CA ARG A 250 12.95 -1.80 24.59
C ARG A 250 12.84 -3.33 24.59
N PRO A 251 13.57 -4.05 23.71
CA PRO A 251 13.53 -5.51 23.65
C PRO A 251 13.80 -6.22 24.98
N ALA A 252 14.69 -5.65 25.81
CA ALA A 252 15.06 -6.22 27.11
C ALA A 252 13.95 -6.16 28.18
N ASP A 253 12.94 -5.30 27.98
CA ASP A 253 11.83 -5.15 28.94
C ASP A 253 10.67 -6.11 28.62
N ARG A 254 10.73 -6.82 27.50
CA ARG A 254 9.70 -7.76 27.06
C ARG A 254 9.87 -9.13 27.71
N PRO A 255 8.77 -9.83 28.04
CA PRO A 255 8.82 -11.18 28.54
C PRO A 255 9.43 -12.17 27.54
N THR A 256 9.96 -13.29 28.01
CA THR A 256 10.40 -14.36 27.10
C THR A 256 9.21 -15.18 26.58
N PRO A 257 9.29 -15.82 25.40
CA PRO A 257 8.25 -16.71 24.92
C PRO A 257 7.92 -17.87 25.88
N ALA A 258 8.91 -18.40 26.58
CA ALA A 258 8.71 -19.46 27.55
C ALA A 258 7.87 -18.96 28.74
N TRP A 259 8.20 -17.78 29.29
CA TRP A 259 7.42 -17.17 30.35
C TRP A 259 5.99 -16.88 29.90
N LEU A 260 5.84 -16.36 28.68
CA LEU A 260 4.50 -16.10 28.07
C LEU A 260 3.66 -17.37 27.98
N LEU A 261 4.27 -18.47 27.54
CA LEU A 261 3.60 -19.77 27.44
C LEU A 261 3.07 -20.22 28.81
N GLU A 262 3.94 -20.24 29.83
CA GLU A 262 3.57 -20.63 31.20
C GLU A 262 2.46 -19.71 31.75
N HIS A 263 2.62 -18.40 31.59
CA HIS A 263 1.68 -17.43 32.11
C HIS A 263 0.32 -17.52 31.43
N LEU A 264 0.28 -17.57 30.08
CA LEU A 264 -0.95 -17.71 29.33
C LEU A 264 -1.65 -19.04 29.60
N ALA A 265 -0.90 -20.14 29.67
CA ALA A 265 -1.44 -21.46 30.02
C ALA A 265 -2.12 -21.47 31.41
N SER A 266 -1.59 -20.68 32.36
CA SER A 266 -2.21 -20.54 33.69
C SER A 266 -3.52 -19.74 33.69
N LEU A 267 -3.76 -18.90 32.65
CA LEU A 267 -4.97 -18.07 32.51
C LEU A 267 -6.02 -18.72 31.62
N VAL A 268 -5.64 -19.71 30.83
CA VAL A 268 -6.59 -20.48 30.00
C VAL A 268 -7.49 -21.33 30.91
N PRO A 269 -8.82 -21.32 30.71
CA PRO A 269 -9.74 -22.12 31.51
C PRO A 269 -9.37 -23.61 31.49
N PRO A 270 -9.43 -24.32 32.64
CA PRO A 270 -9.17 -25.75 32.70
C PRO A 270 -10.07 -26.53 31.72
N GLY A 271 -9.48 -27.47 30.97
CA GLY A 271 -10.19 -28.26 29.99
C GLY A 271 -10.31 -27.63 28.59
N THR A 272 -9.70 -26.47 28.36
CA THR A 272 -9.59 -25.88 27.02
C THR A 272 -8.60 -26.71 26.20
N ASP A 273 -9.11 -27.36 25.15
CA ASP A 273 -8.29 -28.13 24.20
C ASP A 273 -8.03 -27.32 22.93
N LEU A 274 -6.77 -26.91 22.73
CA LEU A 274 -6.34 -26.21 21.52
C LEU A 274 -6.22 -27.11 20.29
N ASN A 275 -6.22 -28.44 20.46
CA ASN A 275 -6.20 -29.39 19.34
C ASN A 275 -7.58 -29.61 18.71
N GLY A 276 -8.54 -28.77 19.01
CA GLY A 276 -9.89 -28.78 18.46
C GLY A 276 -10.40 -27.38 18.20
N LEU A 277 -11.68 -27.26 17.89
CA LEU A 277 -12.35 -25.96 17.63
C LEU A 277 -13.12 -25.43 18.84
N GLY A 278 -13.16 -26.18 19.96
CA GLY A 278 -13.99 -25.87 21.13
C GLY A 278 -13.60 -24.59 21.89
N TRP A 279 -12.39 -24.07 21.67
CA TRP A 279 -11.92 -22.82 22.27
C TRP A 279 -12.37 -21.56 21.49
N LEU A 280 -12.91 -21.75 20.27
CA LEU A 280 -13.38 -20.68 19.43
C LEU A 280 -14.89 -20.47 19.54
N PRO A 281 -15.40 -19.26 19.30
CA PRO A 281 -16.83 -19.02 19.19
C PRO A 281 -17.49 -19.92 18.12
N PRO A 282 -18.72 -20.45 18.33
CA PRO A 282 -19.36 -21.38 17.42
C PRO A 282 -19.42 -20.92 15.94
N PRO A 283 -19.71 -19.64 15.61
CA PRO A 283 -19.69 -19.18 14.21
C PRO A 283 -18.32 -19.28 13.55
N VAL A 284 -17.24 -19.01 14.32
CA VAL A 284 -15.86 -19.12 13.85
C VAL A 284 -15.49 -20.58 13.64
N ALA A 285 -15.80 -21.44 14.61
CA ALA A 285 -15.57 -22.89 14.54
C ALA A 285 -16.25 -23.51 13.31
N THR A 286 -17.51 -23.15 13.04
CA THR A 286 -18.27 -23.59 11.85
C THR A 286 -17.58 -23.12 10.56
N GLY A 287 -17.20 -21.84 10.48
CA GLY A 287 -16.53 -21.31 9.29
C GLY A 287 -15.18 -21.96 8.99
N ILE A 288 -14.41 -22.32 10.03
CA ILE A 288 -13.15 -23.06 9.89
C ILE A 288 -13.42 -24.49 9.41
N ALA A 289 -14.41 -25.20 9.99
CA ALA A 289 -14.79 -26.55 9.59
C ALA A 289 -15.24 -26.58 8.12
N GLU A 290 -16.03 -25.60 7.68
CA GLU A 290 -16.43 -25.47 6.27
C GLU A 290 -15.22 -25.17 5.35
N ALA A 291 -14.29 -24.33 5.78
CA ALA A 291 -13.07 -24.05 5.02
C ALA A 291 -12.18 -25.29 4.89
N ALA A 292 -12.09 -26.09 5.94
CA ALA A 292 -11.33 -27.33 5.96
C ALA A 292 -11.92 -28.44 5.06
N THR A 293 -13.25 -28.50 4.94
CA THR A 293 -13.94 -29.49 4.12
C THR A 293 -14.13 -29.08 2.66
N ARG A 294 -13.95 -27.78 2.35
CA ARG A 294 -14.07 -27.30 0.96
C ARG A 294 -12.85 -27.76 0.16
N PRO A 295 -13.00 -28.70 -0.81
CA PRO A 295 -11.89 -29.07 -1.66
C PRO A 295 -11.39 -27.80 -2.37
N PRO A 296 -10.07 -27.62 -2.51
CA PRO A 296 -9.56 -26.56 -3.36
C PRO A 296 -10.19 -26.74 -4.74
N ALA A 297 -10.90 -25.69 -5.22
CA ALA A 297 -11.66 -25.76 -6.46
C ALA A 297 -10.74 -26.32 -7.56
N PRO A 298 -11.14 -27.35 -8.28
CA PRO A 298 -10.32 -27.87 -9.35
C PRO A 298 -10.17 -26.76 -10.39
N THR A 299 -8.94 -26.42 -10.72
CA THR A 299 -8.66 -25.70 -11.95
C THR A 299 -9.27 -26.53 -13.06
N ARG A 300 -10.25 -26.00 -13.80
CA ARG A 300 -10.67 -26.61 -15.06
C ARG A 300 -9.37 -26.90 -15.84
N PRO A 301 -9.15 -28.13 -16.28
CA PRO A 301 -8.03 -28.38 -17.17
C PRO A 301 -8.23 -27.43 -18.35
N LEU A 302 -7.26 -26.57 -18.62
CA LEU A 302 -7.11 -26.02 -19.96
C LEU A 302 -6.79 -27.24 -20.78
N GLU A 303 -7.80 -27.76 -21.51
CA GLU A 303 -7.62 -28.86 -22.46
C GLU A 303 -6.49 -28.46 -23.39
N ASP A 304 -5.43 -29.27 -23.42
CA ASP A 304 -4.47 -29.23 -24.50
C ASP A 304 -5.26 -29.59 -25.78
N GLY A 305 -5.70 -28.54 -26.50
CA GLY A 305 -6.51 -28.66 -27.70
C GLY A 305 -5.69 -29.23 -28.85
N GLY A 306 -5.44 -30.52 -28.79
CA GLY A 306 -5.14 -31.34 -29.96
C GLY A 306 -6.35 -32.22 -30.26
N PRO A 307 -6.94 -32.19 -31.45
CA PRO A 307 -8.10 -33.01 -31.75
C PRO A 307 -7.70 -34.51 -31.67
N SER A 308 -8.27 -35.23 -30.71
CA SER A 308 -8.10 -36.67 -30.65
C SER A 308 -8.77 -37.30 -31.86
N ARG A 309 -8.10 -38.23 -32.52
CA ARG A 309 -8.59 -38.94 -33.73
C ARG A 309 -9.92 -39.69 -33.52
N ARG A 310 -10.49 -39.73 -32.32
CA ARG A 310 -11.79 -40.27 -32.01
C ARG A 310 -12.96 -39.26 -32.02
N GLY A 311 -12.68 -37.96 -31.91
CA GLY A 311 -13.71 -36.90 -31.97
C GLY A 311 -14.13 -36.54 -33.39
N VAL A 312 -13.33 -36.85 -34.42
CA VAL A 312 -13.64 -36.54 -35.82
C VAL A 312 -14.68 -37.50 -36.42
N LEU A 313 -14.86 -38.67 -35.85
CA LEU A 313 -15.82 -39.66 -36.39
C LEU A 313 -17.23 -39.55 -35.87
N VAL A 314 -17.52 -38.75 -34.83
CA VAL A 314 -18.86 -38.53 -34.28
C VAL A 314 -19.52 -37.26 -34.85
N LEU A 315 -18.76 -36.34 -35.43
CA LEU A 315 -19.31 -35.12 -36.04
C LEU A 315 -19.68 -35.27 -37.54
N ALA A 316 -19.33 -36.41 -38.17
CA ALA A 316 -19.72 -36.71 -39.55
C ALA A 316 -21.11 -37.36 -39.71
N GLY A 317 -21.75 -37.75 -38.58
CA GLY A 317 -23.06 -38.46 -38.59
C GLY A 317 -24.28 -37.60 -38.32
N ALA A 318 -24.15 -36.35 -37.91
CA ALA A 318 -25.27 -35.49 -37.51
C ALA A 318 -25.56 -34.30 -38.45
N GLY A 319 -24.85 -34.20 -39.57
CA GLY A 319 -24.92 -33.07 -40.49
C GLY A 319 -25.79 -33.22 -41.74
N ALA A 320 -26.68 -34.24 -41.82
CA ALA A 320 -27.43 -34.53 -43.05
C ALA A 320 -28.96 -34.30 -42.98
N ALA A 321 -29.48 -33.59 -42.02
CA ALA A 321 -30.93 -33.46 -41.87
C ALA A 321 -31.49 -32.06 -41.60
N THR A 322 -30.82 -30.94 -41.92
CA THR A 322 -31.44 -29.59 -41.88
C THR A 322 -30.76 -28.63 -42.84
N LEU A 323 -30.93 -28.89 -44.14
CA LEU A 323 -30.59 -27.95 -45.22
C LEU A 323 -31.78 -27.88 -46.19
N ALA A 324 -32.83 -27.20 -45.82
CA ALA A 324 -33.82 -26.63 -46.70
C ALA A 324 -34.67 -25.60 -45.96
N ALA A 325 -34.37 -24.35 -46.16
CA ALA A 325 -35.19 -23.16 -46.08
C ALA A 325 -34.47 -22.00 -45.39
N ALA A 326 -33.83 -21.16 -46.15
CA ALA A 326 -33.83 -19.72 -46.10
C ALA A 326 -32.61 -19.15 -46.87
N THR A 327 -32.74 -19.11 -48.17
CA THR A 327 -31.93 -18.24 -49.00
C THR A 327 -32.53 -16.84 -49.00
N VAL A 328 -31.64 -15.88 -49.19
CA VAL A 328 -31.83 -14.46 -49.56
C VAL A 328 -32.07 -13.47 -48.42
N THR A 329 -31.08 -12.76 -48.12
CA THR A 329 -30.88 -11.29 -48.06
C THR A 329 -29.95 -10.90 -46.92
N GLY A 330 -28.81 -10.28 -47.28
CA GLY A 330 -27.98 -9.61 -46.24
C GLY A 330 -26.46 -9.78 -46.34
N VAL A 331 -25.93 -9.68 -47.55
CA VAL A 331 -24.52 -9.31 -47.72
C VAL A 331 -24.44 -7.82 -47.51
N LEU A 332 -23.85 -7.38 -46.41
CA LEU A 332 -23.05 -6.15 -46.33
C LEU A 332 -22.68 -5.86 -44.86
N LEU A 333 -21.34 -5.80 -44.61
CA LEU A 333 -20.72 -5.08 -43.54
C LEU A 333 -20.65 -5.76 -42.16
N TRP A 334 -19.69 -6.68 -42.01
CA TRP A 334 -19.00 -6.88 -40.76
C TRP A 334 -17.48 -6.93 -41.03
N PRO A 335 -16.67 -6.08 -40.41
CA PRO A 335 -15.23 -6.20 -40.49
C PRO A 335 -14.78 -7.39 -39.63
N GLU A 336 -14.00 -8.28 -40.22
CA GLU A 336 -13.30 -9.34 -39.52
C GLU A 336 -12.34 -8.74 -38.47
N GLU A 337 -12.64 -8.87 -37.20
CA GLU A 337 -11.64 -8.72 -36.14
C GLU A 337 -10.75 -9.95 -36.13
N ARG A 338 -9.57 -9.81 -36.68
CA ARG A 338 -8.47 -10.77 -36.47
C ARG A 338 -8.05 -10.71 -35.01
N PRO A 339 -7.83 -11.83 -34.31
CA PRO A 339 -7.29 -11.83 -32.97
C PRO A 339 -5.90 -11.20 -32.99
N SER A 340 -5.79 -10.08 -32.30
CA SER A 340 -4.53 -9.38 -32.06
C SER A 340 -3.59 -10.29 -31.30
N ALA A 341 -2.49 -10.63 -31.94
CA ALA A 341 -1.36 -11.30 -31.30
C ALA A 341 -0.87 -10.46 -30.11
N ALA A 342 -0.59 -11.13 -29.00
CA ALA A 342 0.05 -10.54 -27.84
C ALA A 342 1.30 -9.77 -28.27
N PRO A 343 1.55 -8.56 -27.77
CA PRO A 343 2.76 -7.84 -28.10
C PRO A 343 3.96 -8.55 -27.46
N THR A 344 4.75 -9.22 -28.27
CA THR A 344 6.12 -9.58 -27.96
C THR A 344 6.85 -8.31 -27.53
N ARG A 345 7.52 -8.37 -26.37
CA ARG A 345 8.48 -7.35 -25.93
C ARG A 345 9.48 -7.11 -27.06
N ARG A 346 9.24 -6.11 -27.86
CA ARG A 346 10.23 -5.56 -28.77
C ARG A 346 11.04 -4.58 -27.94
N ALA A 347 12.29 -4.91 -27.71
CA ALA A 347 13.26 -3.93 -27.24
C ALA A 347 13.22 -2.76 -28.23
N VAL A 348 12.75 -1.61 -27.78
CA VAL A 348 12.82 -0.38 -28.55
C VAL A 348 14.27 0.07 -28.47
N THR A 349 15.06 -0.33 -29.45
CA THR A 349 16.32 0.35 -29.76
C THR A 349 15.93 1.71 -30.35
N GLY A 350 15.86 2.71 -29.47
CA GLY A 350 15.83 4.11 -29.88
C GLY A 350 17.20 4.50 -30.45
N PRO A 351 17.29 5.58 -31.21
CA PRO A 351 18.52 6.04 -31.81
C PRO A 351 19.55 6.32 -30.72
N THR A 352 20.74 5.75 -30.86
CA THR A 352 21.91 5.94 -30.00
C THR A 352 22.41 7.39 -30.14
N SER A 353 21.80 8.31 -29.39
CA SER A 353 22.44 9.58 -29.07
C SER A 353 23.09 9.44 -27.70
N ALA A 354 24.26 10.01 -27.51
CA ALA A 354 24.98 10.05 -26.24
C ALA A 354 24.00 10.42 -25.10
N PRO A 355 24.08 9.76 -23.93
CA PRO A 355 23.15 10.05 -22.84
C PRO A 355 23.25 11.55 -22.52
N PRO A 356 22.13 12.28 -22.56
CA PRO A 356 22.14 13.69 -22.21
C PRO A 356 22.56 13.81 -20.74
N GLN A 357 23.51 14.67 -20.46
CA GLN A 357 23.99 14.91 -19.10
C GLN A 357 22.83 15.47 -18.27
N THR A 358 22.38 14.74 -17.28
CA THR A 358 21.46 15.22 -16.25
C THR A 358 22.18 16.25 -15.40
N ILE A 359 21.61 17.46 -15.24
CA ILE A 359 22.21 18.51 -14.42
C ILE A 359 21.95 18.19 -12.95
N LYS A 360 23.00 17.88 -12.19
CA LYS A 360 22.91 17.77 -10.74
C LYS A 360 22.97 19.15 -10.11
N VAL A 361 21.85 19.57 -9.52
CA VAL A 361 21.74 20.88 -8.87
C VAL A 361 22.29 20.77 -7.45
N SER A 362 23.24 21.64 -7.10
CA SER A 362 23.89 21.65 -5.79
C SER A 362 23.35 22.72 -4.83
N ARG A 363 22.67 23.75 -5.34
CA ARG A 363 22.20 24.86 -4.51
C ARG A 363 20.79 25.30 -4.88
N PRO A 364 19.87 25.42 -3.90
CA PRO A 364 18.56 26.00 -4.11
C PRO A 364 18.67 27.53 -4.25
N VAL A 365 17.64 28.17 -4.81
CA VAL A 365 17.50 29.64 -4.83
C VAL A 365 17.48 30.18 -3.40
N TRP A 366 16.69 29.51 -2.54
CA TRP A 366 16.72 29.70 -1.09
C TRP A 366 16.28 28.43 -0.38
N LYS A 367 16.72 28.29 0.85
CA LYS A 367 16.18 27.30 1.80
C LYS A 367 15.81 27.97 3.11
N ARG A 368 14.76 27.51 3.76
CA ARG A 368 14.30 27.99 5.06
C ARG A 368 14.21 26.87 6.06
N ASP A 369 14.87 27.07 7.17
CA ASP A 369 14.62 26.35 8.39
C ASP A 369 13.24 26.77 8.91
N THR A 370 12.31 25.82 9.04
CA THR A 370 10.97 26.06 9.56
C THR A 370 10.93 25.98 11.07
N GLY A 371 12.03 25.57 11.72
CA GLY A 371 12.11 25.32 13.15
C GLY A 371 11.51 23.97 13.54
N GLU A 372 11.25 23.11 12.57
CA GLU A 372 10.70 21.77 12.74
C GLU A 372 11.79 20.71 12.65
N GLU A 373 11.64 19.62 13.40
CA GLU A 373 12.51 18.46 13.26
C GLU A 373 12.20 17.67 11.97
N TYR A 374 10.92 17.68 11.59
CA TYR A 374 10.40 17.03 10.37
C TYR A 374 9.37 17.94 9.70
N LEU A 375 9.35 17.96 8.37
CA LEU A 375 8.37 18.67 7.57
C LEU A 375 7.72 17.69 6.57
N MET A 376 6.54 17.20 6.94
CA MET A 376 5.81 16.16 6.20
C MET A 376 4.73 16.73 5.28
N CYS A 377 4.28 17.96 5.57
CA CYS A 377 3.24 18.64 4.83
C CYS A 377 3.78 19.24 3.52
N GLY A 378 3.07 19.04 2.40
CA GLY A 378 3.39 19.69 1.13
C GLY A 378 3.16 21.18 1.14
N PRO A 379 3.97 21.96 0.44
CA PRO A 379 3.72 23.39 0.31
C PRO A 379 2.54 23.68 -0.64
N ALA A 380 1.87 24.80 -0.40
CA ALA A 380 0.95 25.41 -1.36
C ALA A 380 1.43 26.82 -1.70
N VAL A 381 1.23 27.28 -2.92
CA VAL A 381 1.68 28.61 -3.36
C VAL A 381 0.54 29.39 -4.00
N SER A 382 0.37 30.63 -3.57
CA SER A 382 -0.61 31.54 -4.15
C SER A 382 -0.27 32.99 -3.82
N GLY A 383 -0.48 33.90 -4.77
CA GLY A 383 -0.30 35.36 -4.56
C GLY A 383 1.10 35.74 -4.09
N GLY A 384 2.15 35.04 -4.55
CA GLY A 384 3.54 35.27 -4.14
C GLY A 384 3.83 34.87 -2.69
N THR A 385 3.03 33.97 -2.12
CA THR A 385 3.22 33.41 -0.78
C THR A 385 3.22 31.89 -0.84
N VAL A 386 4.19 31.26 -0.17
CA VAL A 386 4.25 29.83 0.07
C VAL A 386 3.70 29.52 1.46
N PHE A 387 2.81 28.57 1.56
CA PHE A 387 2.18 28.11 2.79
C PHE A 387 2.58 26.68 3.07
N VAL A 388 2.93 26.34 4.30
CA VAL A 388 3.29 25.00 4.73
C VAL A 388 2.82 24.75 6.16
N GLY A 389 2.28 23.57 6.44
CA GLY A 389 1.94 23.12 7.77
C GLY A 389 3.15 22.57 8.51
N SER A 390 3.11 22.56 9.84
CA SER A 390 4.20 22.08 10.69
C SER A 390 3.72 21.03 11.70
N GLU A 391 4.65 20.21 12.19
CA GLU A 391 4.40 19.21 13.25
C GLU A 391 4.16 19.88 14.62
N LYS A 392 4.57 21.13 14.82
CA LYS A 392 4.25 21.93 16.03
C LYS A 392 2.86 22.58 15.99
N GLY A 393 2.12 22.35 14.90
CA GLY A 393 0.75 22.87 14.75
C GLY A 393 0.71 24.30 14.23
N ASP A 394 1.68 24.71 13.43
CA ASP A 394 1.69 26.01 12.81
C ASP A 394 1.46 25.95 11.30
N LEU A 395 0.60 26.81 10.80
CA LEU A 395 0.57 27.17 9.40
C LEU A 395 1.53 28.35 9.20
N LEU A 396 2.58 28.10 8.44
CA LEU A 396 3.67 29.04 8.15
C LEU A 396 3.49 29.65 6.77
N ALA A 397 3.73 30.94 6.64
CA ALA A 397 3.68 31.66 5.36
C ALA A 397 4.97 32.38 5.08
N TYR A 398 5.53 32.15 3.90
CA TYR A 398 6.78 32.74 3.45
C TYR A 398 6.60 33.49 2.13
N ASP A 399 7.39 34.55 1.93
CA ASP A 399 7.49 35.19 0.63
C ASP A 399 8.07 34.22 -0.39
N ALA A 400 7.37 33.99 -1.49
CA ALA A 400 7.71 32.97 -2.46
C ALA A 400 9.08 33.21 -3.13
N ARG A 401 9.45 34.47 -3.37
CA ARG A 401 10.70 34.82 -4.07
C ARG A 401 11.93 34.84 -3.15
N THR A 402 11.74 35.26 -1.90
CA THR A 402 12.85 35.50 -0.98
C THR A 402 12.94 34.54 0.19
N GLY A 403 11.91 33.75 0.42
CA GLY A 403 11.78 32.86 1.58
C GLY A 403 11.65 33.61 2.91
N ARG A 404 11.44 34.94 2.94
CA ARG A 404 11.23 35.67 4.19
C ARG A 404 9.90 35.30 4.82
N PRO A 405 9.85 35.10 6.17
CA PRO A 405 8.58 34.80 6.85
C PRO A 405 7.63 36.00 6.74
N ARG A 406 6.36 35.74 6.46
CA ARG A 406 5.29 36.76 6.38
C ARG A 406 4.41 36.74 7.62
N TRP A 407 3.92 35.56 7.99
CA TRP A 407 3.11 35.35 9.17
C TRP A 407 3.07 33.87 9.60
N ARG A 408 2.61 33.63 10.81
CA ARG A 408 2.40 32.32 11.41
C ARG A 408 1.00 32.29 12.02
N TYR A 409 0.29 31.15 11.88
CA TYR A 409 -1.00 30.89 12.50
C TYR A 409 -0.95 29.55 13.22
N ALA A 410 -1.19 29.54 14.55
CA ALA A 410 -1.15 28.34 15.37
C ALA A 410 -2.51 27.64 15.39
N THR A 411 -2.52 26.32 15.10
CA THR A 411 -3.68 25.44 15.28
C THR A 411 -3.65 24.72 16.63
N GLY A 412 -2.45 24.57 17.20
CA GLY A 412 -2.21 23.91 18.48
C GLY A 412 -1.84 22.42 18.36
N GLU A 413 -2.13 21.79 17.24
CA GLU A 413 -1.82 20.38 16.95
C GLU A 413 -1.27 20.25 15.53
N PRO A 414 -0.49 19.20 15.20
CA PRO A 414 0.19 19.03 13.93
C PRO A 414 -0.69 19.26 12.70
N ILE A 415 -0.14 19.88 11.65
CA ILE A 415 -0.74 20.05 10.34
C ILE A 415 0.02 19.18 9.35
N ARG A 416 -0.54 18.03 8.98
CA ARG A 416 0.04 17.09 8.02
C ARG A 416 -0.61 17.15 6.64
N SER A 417 -1.82 17.71 6.56
CA SER A 417 -2.52 17.94 5.29
C SER A 417 -1.86 19.03 4.47
N GLN A 418 -1.75 18.85 3.16
CA GLN A 418 -1.31 19.92 2.26
C GLN A 418 -2.31 21.07 2.29
N PRO A 419 -1.89 22.34 2.49
CA PRO A 419 -2.79 23.47 2.48
C PRO A 419 -3.45 23.65 1.12
N ALA A 420 -4.73 23.96 1.09
CA ALA A 420 -5.44 24.36 -0.12
C ALA A 420 -5.71 25.86 -0.11
N VAL A 421 -5.46 26.54 -1.24
CA VAL A 421 -5.65 27.97 -1.34
C VAL A 421 -6.69 28.32 -2.39
N ALA A 422 -7.74 29.02 -2.00
CA ALA A 422 -8.79 29.48 -2.91
C ALA A 422 -9.37 30.81 -2.44
N GLY A 423 -9.62 31.75 -3.36
CA GLY A 423 -10.26 33.02 -3.06
C GLY A 423 -9.58 33.86 -1.98
N GLY A 424 -8.25 33.78 -1.86
CA GLY A 424 -7.48 34.48 -0.84
C GLY A 424 -7.60 33.89 0.57
N VAL A 425 -8.05 32.65 0.69
CA VAL A 425 -8.15 31.89 1.93
C VAL A 425 -7.28 30.63 1.82
N VAL A 426 -6.52 30.35 2.88
CA VAL A 426 -5.80 29.09 3.06
C VAL A 426 -6.63 28.18 3.96
N TYR A 427 -6.86 26.97 3.54
CA TYR A 427 -7.56 25.93 4.28
C TYR A 427 -6.59 24.85 4.68
N VAL A 428 -6.57 24.46 5.94
CA VAL A 428 -5.76 23.37 6.49
C VAL A 428 -6.59 22.52 7.44
N ALA A 429 -6.29 21.24 7.49
CA ALA A 429 -6.81 20.33 8.50
C ALA A 429 -5.73 20.07 9.56
N GLY A 430 -6.05 20.36 10.82
CA GLY A 430 -5.17 20.07 11.95
C GLY A 430 -5.54 18.73 12.62
N MET A 431 -4.57 18.13 13.29
CA MET A 431 -4.82 16.95 14.14
C MET A 431 -5.65 17.30 15.39
N ASP A 432 -5.92 18.58 15.63
CA ASP A 432 -6.94 19.05 16.59
C ASP A 432 -8.37 18.69 16.15
N GLY A 433 -8.52 18.04 15.00
CA GLY A 433 -9.80 17.64 14.42
C GLY A 433 -10.59 18.78 13.77
N ASN A 434 -9.96 19.91 13.53
CA ASN A 434 -10.61 21.07 12.90
C ASN A 434 -10.08 21.33 11.49
N VAL A 435 -10.97 21.85 10.66
CA VAL A 435 -10.59 22.59 9.45
C VAL A 435 -10.49 24.06 9.81
N HIS A 436 -9.38 24.68 9.49
CA HIS A 436 -9.11 26.10 9.68
C HIS A 436 -9.12 26.80 8.34
N ALA A 437 -9.81 27.92 8.25
CA ALA A 437 -9.77 28.85 7.13
C ALA A 437 -9.07 30.13 7.58
N VAL A 438 -7.96 30.43 6.96
CA VAL A 438 -7.07 31.53 7.34
C VAL A 438 -6.92 32.50 6.15
N ASP A 439 -7.01 33.80 6.41
CA ASP A 439 -6.78 34.81 5.38
C ASP A 439 -5.34 34.73 4.87
N ALA A 440 -5.16 34.47 3.57
CA ALA A 440 -3.86 34.18 2.97
C ALA A 440 -2.86 35.35 3.07
N ARG A 441 -3.35 36.58 3.13
CA ARG A 441 -2.52 37.79 3.19
C ARG A 441 -2.11 38.16 4.62
N THR A 442 -3.01 37.96 5.59
CA THR A 442 -2.83 38.48 6.95
C THR A 442 -2.55 37.42 8.00
N GLY A 443 -2.78 36.13 7.72
CA GLY A 443 -2.70 35.05 8.71
C GLY A 443 -3.80 35.03 9.75
N ARG A 444 -4.85 35.86 9.60
CA ARG A 444 -5.98 35.90 10.55
C ARG A 444 -6.98 34.78 10.25
N ALA A 445 -7.44 34.09 11.29
CA ALA A 445 -8.52 33.12 11.17
C ALA A 445 -9.81 33.79 10.64
N ARG A 446 -10.44 33.17 9.64
CA ARG A 446 -11.80 33.53 9.19
C ARG A 446 -12.84 32.69 9.88
N TRP A 447 -12.61 31.36 9.92
CA TRP A 447 -13.44 30.42 10.65
C TRP A 447 -12.64 29.14 10.99
N ARG A 448 -13.17 28.38 11.95
CA ARG A 448 -12.71 27.06 12.37
C ARG A 448 -13.90 26.14 12.53
N ARG A 449 -13.78 24.89 12.07
CA ARG A 449 -14.87 23.91 12.12
C ARG A 449 -14.38 22.53 12.53
N GLN A 450 -14.98 21.96 13.57
CA GLN A 450 -14.74 20.59 13.99
C GLN A 450 -15.29 19.61 12.95
N VAL A 451 -14.46 18.69 12.48
CA VAL A 451 -14.80 17.63 11.51
C VAL A 451 -14.34 16.23 11.98
N GLY A 452 -13.59 16.15 13.09
CA GLY A 452 -12.92 14.95 13.57
C GLY A 452 -11.52 14.82 12.99
N ASP A 453 -10.80 13.75 13.35
CA ASP A 453 -9.43 13.53 12.90
C ASP A 453 -9.32 13.65 11.39
N SER A 454 -8.42 14.49 10.89
CA SER A 454 -8.22 14.70 9.46
C SER A 454 -6.73 14.82 9.14
N GLU A 455 -6.18 13.75 8.60
CA GLU A 455 -4.83 13.72 8.00
C GLU A 455 -4.90 13.85 6.46
N ALA A 456 -6.10 13.85 5.87
CA ALA A 456 -6.28 13.93 4.43
C ALA A 456 -6.08 15.35 3.91
N ASP A 457 -5.54 15.45 2.69
CA ASP A 457 -5.42 16.72 1.98
C ASP A 457 -6.80 17.36 1.80
N ILE A 458 -6.83 18.67 1.94
CA ILE A 458 -8.03 19.47 1.71
C ILE A 458 -8.19 19.75 0.22
N VAL A 459 -9.41 19.56 -0.27
CA VAL A 459 -9.79 19.93 -1.64
C VAL A 459 -10.82 21.04 -1.61
N VAL A 460 -10.56 22.12 -2.34
CA VAL A 460 -11.50 23.24 -2.50
C VAL A 460 -12.04 23.27 -3.93
N SER A 461 -13.32 23.12 -4.09
CA SER A 461 -13.99 23.15 -5.41
C SER A 461 -15.42 23.66 -5.27
N ALA A 462 -15.86 24.44 -6.23
CA ALA A 462 -17.24 24.96 -6.34
C ALA A 462 -17.78 25.59 -5.06
N GLY A 463 -16.93 26.31 -4.30
CA GLY A 463 -17.31 26.96 -3.04
C GLY A 463 -17.44 26.01 -1.84
N LEU A 464 -16.98 24.78 -1.98
CA LEU A 464 -16.94 23.76 -0.92
C LEU A 464 -15.51 23.42 -0.55
N VAL A 465 -15.30 23.10 0.72
CA VAL A 465 -14.09 22.51 1.27
C VAL A 465 -14.41 21.05 1.63
N LEU A 466 -13.72 20.12 0.99
CA LEU A 466 -13.81 18.68 1.31
C LEU A 466 -12.68 18.31 2.25
N ALA A 467 -13.01 17.74 3.39
CA ALA A 467 -12.05 17.36 4.43
C ALA A 467 -12.50 16.10 5.17
N GLY A 468 -11.55 15.33 5.69
CA GLY A 468 -11.78 14.19 6.58
C GLY A 468 -11.19 12.88 6.09
N THR A 469 -10.84 12.00 7.04
CA THR A 469 -10.28 10.66 6.81
C THR A 469 -11.27 9.53 7.08
N LYS A 470 -11.96 9.53 8.23
CA LYS A 470 -13.00 8.53 8.57
C LYS A 470 -14.38 8.90 8.02
N ARG A 471 -14.59 10.18 7.81
CA ARG A 471 -15.77 10.80 7.21
C ARG A 471 -15.32 11.91 6.29
N VAL A 472 -15.86 11.99 5.07
CA VAL A 472 -15.72 13.21 4.28
C VAL A 472 -16.84 14.17 4.63
N HIS A 473 -16.45 15.35 5.05
CA HIS A 473 -17.35 16.49 5.21
C HIS A 473 -17.15 17.47 4.07
N ALA A 474 -18.26 17.96 3.52
CA ALA A 474 -18.24 19.13 2.66
C ALA A 474 -18.68 20.34 3.48
N LEU A 475 -17.80 21.31 3.59
CA LEU A 475 -18.05 22.57 4.28
C LEU A 475 -18.23 23.68 3.26
N ASP A 476 -19.06 24.63 3.59
CA ASP A 476 -19.13 25.89 2.84
C ASP A 476 -17.83 26.66 3.00
N ALA A 477 -17.17 26.99 1.90
CA ALA A 477 -15.85 27.60 1.93
C ALA A 477 -15.82 29.00 2.57
N ALA A 478 -16.93 29.74 2.51
CA ALA A 478 -17.00 31.07 3.09
C ALA A 478 -17.27 31.06 4.59
N THR A 479 -18.11 30.14 5.06
CA THR A 479 -18.66 30.14 6.42
C THR A 479 -18.19 29.00 7.30
N GLY A 480 -17.64 27.95 6.74
CA GLY A 480 -17.29 26.70 7.43
C GLY A 480 -18.52 25.88 7.86
N ALA A 481 -19.72 26.19 7.39
CA ALA A 481 -20.90 25.40 7.69
C ALA A 481 -20.85 24.04 7.00
N ILE A 482 -21.08 22.96 7.75
CA ILE A 482 -21.16 21.61 7.18
C ILE A 482 -22.43 21.52 6.33
N ARG A 483 -22.27 21.30 5.05
CA ARG A 483 -23.35 21.11 4.08
C ARG A 483 -23.85 19.66 4.09
N TRP A 484 -22.91 18.72 4.08
CA TRP A 484 -23.19 17.30 4.18
C TRP A 484 -21.96 16.55 4.73
N GLY A 485 -22.19 15.33 5.17
CA GLY A 485 -21.13 14.40 5.60
C GLY A 485 -21.47 13.00 5.12
N ILE A 486 -20.50 12.32 4.52
CA ILE A 486 -20.65 10.93 4.09
C ILE A 486 -20.17 10.05 5.22
N THR A 487 -21.12 9.35 5.85
CA THR A 487 -20.91 8.24 6.77
C THR A 487 -21.22 6.96 6.04
N GLY A 488 -20.34 6.03 5.98
CA GLY A 488 -20.62 4.76 5.34
C GLY A 488 -19.54 3.72 5.56
N ALA A 489 -19.90 2.47 5.46
CA ALA A 489 -19.06 1.29 5.71
C ALA A 489 -17.71 1.37 5.00
N GLY A 490 -16.68 1.74 5.74
CA GLY A 490 -15.29 1.77 5.28
C GLY A 490 -14.60 3.10 5.57
N THR A 491 -13.39 3.01 6.10
CA THR A 491 -12.48 4.14 6.19
C THR A 491 -12.15 4.67 4.80
N ILE A 492 -12.02 5.98 4.66
CA ILE A 492 -11.49 6.60 3.45
C ILE A 492 -10.03 6.20 3.37
N SER A 493 -9.62 5.68 2.23
CA SER A 493 -8.28 5.10 2.07
C SER A 493 -7.24 6.12 1.60
N SER A 494 -7.70 7.26 1.06
CA SER A 494 -6.81 8.30 0.51
C SER A 494 -7.58 9.62 0.29
N ASP A 495 -6.87 10.65 -0.16
CA ASP A 495 -7.42 12.00 -0.35
C ASP A 495 -8.51 12.03 -1.44
N PRO A 496 -9.62 12.73 -1.21
CA PRO A 496 -10.62 12.96 -2.24
C PRO A 496 -10.10 13.88 -3.35
N THR A 497 -10.81 13.94 -4.47
CA THR A 497 -10.64 14.99 -5.47
C THR A 497 -12.00 15.52 -5.90
N ALA A 498 -12.04 16.67 -6.57
CA ALA A 498 -13.27 17.23 -7.08
C ALA A 498 -13.07 17.85 -8.48
N ALA A 499 -14.08 17.72 -9.31
CA ALA A 499 -14.15 18.38 -10.62
C ALA A 499 -15.57 18.94 -10.83
N GLY A 500 -15.68 20.27 -10.82
CA GLY A 500 -16.96 20.95 -10.93
C GLY A 500 -17.93 20.54 -9.82
N ALA A 501 -19.10 20.01 -10.20
CA ALA A 501 -20.16 19.61 -9.28
C ALA A 501 -20.05 18.17 -8.77
N VAL A 502 -18.92 17.49 -8.97
CA VAL A 502 -18.72 16.11 -8.54
C VAL A 502 -17.47 15.99 -7.67
N ALA A 503 -17.62 15.37 -6.50
CA ALA A 503 -16.53 14.95 -5.65
C ALA A 503 -16.28 13.45 -5.85
N TYR A 504 -15.04 13.05 -5.95
CA TYR A 504 -14.62 11.65 -6.06
C TYR A 504 -13.97 11.24 -4.75
N VAL A 505 -14.66 10.35 -4.03
CA VAL A 505 -14.30 9.95 -2.66
C VAL A 505 -13.76 8.52 -2.70
N PRO A 506 -12.46 8.33 -2.42
CA PRO A 506 -11.89 6.99 -2.36
C PRO A 506 -12.31 6.30 -1.07
N ARG A 507 -12.85 5.09 -1.21
CA ARG A 507 -13.19 4.20 -0.10
C ARG A 507 -12.27 2.98 -0.11
N ARG A 508 -12.32 2.17 0.93
CA ARG A 508 -11.45 0.99 1.06
C ARG A 508 -11.46 0.09 -0.18
N ARG A 509 -12.62 -0.10 -0.83
CA ARG A 509 -12.78 -0.97 -2.02
C ARG A 509 -13.65 -0.37 -3.11
N SER A 510 -13.85 0.93 -3.11
CA SER A 510 -14.58 1.62 -4.17
C SER A 510 -14.13 3.07 -4.31
N LEU A 511 -14.31 3.60 -5.50
CA LEU A 511 -14.29 5.03 -5.76
C LEU A 511 -15.73 5.49 -5.98
N ASP A 512 -16.21 6.38 -5.13
CA ASP A 512 -17.56 6.91 -5.23
C ASP A 512 -17.54 8.30 -5.87
N ALA A 513 -18.34 8.51 -6.91
CA ALA A 513 -18.65 9.85 -7.39
C ALA A 513 -19.88 10.39 -6.65
N VAL A 514 -19.70 11.53 -6.03
CA VAL A 514 -20.66 12.14 -5.16
C VAL A 514 -21.05 13.50 -5.70
N ASP A 515 -22.34 13.80 -5.71
CA ASP A 515 -22.81 15.14 -6.02
C ASP A 515 -22.32 16.13 -4.96
N ALA A 516 -21.52 17.11 -5.39
CA ALA A 516 -20.84 18.02 -4.48
C ALA A 516 -21.81 18.91 -3.66
N SER A 517 -22.99 19.17 -4.18
CA SER A 517 -24.00 20.02 -3.51
C SER A 517 -24.81 19.27 -2.46
N SER A 518 -25.13 17.99 -2.70
CA SER A 518 -26.06 17.20 -1.89
C SER A 518 -25.45 16.06 -1.12
N GLY A 519 -24.23 15.65 -1.44
CA GLY A 519 -23.57 14.47 -0.86
C GLY A 519 -24.13 13.13 -1.34
N ARG A 520 -25.01 13.11 -2.35
CA ARG A 520 -25.58 11.86 -2.88
C ARG A 520 -24.59 11.17 -3.81
N VAL A 521 -24.43 9.88 -3.63
CA VAL A 521 -23.62 9.04 -4.53
C VAL A 521 -24.33 8.95 -5.87
N ARG A 522 -23.63 9.34 -6.94
CA ARG A 522 -24.09 9.23 -8.34
C ARG A 522 -23.78 7.85 -8.92
N TRP A 523 -22.57 7.36 -8.66
CA TRP A 523 -22.12 6.02 -9.01
C TRP A 523 -20.99 5.58 -8.08
N SER A 524 -20.72 4.28 -8.04
CA SER A 524 -19.63 3.65 -7.28
C SER A 524 -18.90 2.66 -8.19
N TYR A 525 -17.58 2.78 -8.26
CA TYR A 525 -16.71 1.89 -9.02
C TYR A 525 -15.92 1.00 -8.06
N GLY A 526 -16.06 -0.33 -8.20
CA GLY A 526 -15.37 -1.30 -7.36
C GLY A 526 -13.87 -1.37 -7.65
N MET A 527 -13.05 -1.27 -6.59
CA MET A 527 -11.60 -1.46 -6.62
C MET A 527 -11.24 -2.75 -5.89
N SER A 528 -10.40 -3.58 -6.48
CA SER A 528 -10.16 -4.94 -5.97
C SER A 528 -9.27 -4.97 -4.73
N LYS A 529 -8.30 -4.08 -4.62
CA LYS A 529 -7.23 -4.11 -3.61
C LYS A 529 -6.99 -2.78 -2.88
N GLY A 530 -7.99 -1.93 -2.83
CA GLY A 530 -7.90 -0.59 -2.23
C GLY A 530 -7.92 0.50 -3.28
N THR A 531 -8.22 1.71 -2.85
CA THR A 531 -8.41 2.86 -3.73
C THR A 531 -7.33 3.89 -3.46
N GLY A 532 -6.52 4.20 -4.45
CA GLY A 532 -5.50 5.25 -4.41
C GLY A 532 -6.10 6.66 -4.52
N ARG A 533 -5.23 7.67 -4.60
CA ARG A 533 -5.60 9.07 -4.77
C ARG A 533 -6.15 9.32 -6.17
N PRO A 534 -7.40 9.75 -6.35
CA PRO A 534 -7.96 10.00 -7.67
C PRO A 534 -7.52 11.35 -8.25
N ALA A 535 -7.52 11.43 -9.59
CA ALA A 535 -7.42 12.68 -10.34
C ALA A 535 -8.52 12.73 -11.40
N ALA A 536 -9.14 13.89 -11.64
CA ALA A 536 -10.22 14.04 -12.60
C ALA A 536 -9.86 15.10 -13.65
N ALA A 537 -9.91 14.73 -14.92
CA ALA A 537 -9.65 15.63 -16.02
C ALA A 537 -10.38 15.16 -17.31
N GLY A 538 -10.87 16.09 -18.12
CA GLY A 538 -11.45 15.80 -19.44
C GLY A 538 -12.62 14.79 -19.43
N GLY A 539 -13.42 14.75 -18.35
CA GLY A 539 -14.53 13.81 -18.21
C GLY A 539 -14.10 12.37 -17.86
N VAL A 540 -12.87 12.19 -17.41
CA VAL A 540 -12.32 10.91 -16.96
C VAL A 540 -11.76 11.05 -15.55
N VAL A 541 -11.95 10.03 -14.73
CA VAL A 541 -11.32 9.90 -13.41
C VAL A 541 -10.25 8.83 -13.50
N TYR A 542 -9.05 9.18 -13.10
CA TYR A 542 -7.90 8.28 -13.03
C TYR A 542 -7.63 7.94 -11.58
N CYS A 543 -7.54 6.66 -11.27
CA CYS A 543 -7.33 6.19 -9.90
C CYS A 543 -6.45 4.94 -9.89
N GLY A 544 -5.40 4.96 -9.08
CA GLY A 544 -4.56 3.80 -8.82
C GLY A 544 -5.26 2.78 -7.93
N ASP A 545 -4.97 1.51 -8.11
CA ASP A 545 -5.32 0.45 -7.18
C ASP A 545 -4.22 0.36 -6.11
N PHE A 546 -4.53 0.70 -4.87
CA PHE A 546 -3.56 0.90 -3.76
C PHE A 546 -2.65 -0.31 -3.49
N GLN A 547 -3.10 -1.53 -3.77
CA GLN A 547 -2.33 -2.78 -3.68
C GLN A 547 -2.46 -3.62 -4.95
N GLY A 548 -2.85 -3.02 -6.05
CA GLY A 548 -3.31 -3.71 -7.24
C GLY A 548 -2.51 -3.46 -8.51
N GLU A 549 -1.40 -2.73 -8.47
CA GLU A 549 -0.49 -2.55 -9.60
C GLU A 549 -1.12 -1.88 -10.86
N ARG A 550 -2.35 -1.35 -10.76
CA ARG A 550 -3.09 -0.82 -11.92
C ARG A 550 -3.54 0.61 -11.77
N LEU A 551 -3.45 1.35 -12.86
CA LEU A 551 -4.14 2.62 -13.04
C LEU A 551 -5.43 2.38 -13.83
N HIS A 552 -6.56 2.83 -13.29
CA HIS A 552 -7.87 2.78 -13.91
C HIS A 552 -8.26 4.15 -14.46
N ALA A 553 -8.80 4.19 -15.66
CA ALA A 553 -9.51 5.35 -16.22
C ALA A 553 -11.00 5.05 -16.26
N ILE A 554 -11.77 5.87 -15.59
CA ILE A 554 -13.19 5.68 -15.34
C ILE A 554 -13.96 6.86 -15.95
N ASP A 555 -15.01 6.61 -16.67
CA ASP A 555 -15.88 7.66 -17.19
C ASP A 555 -16.51 8.46 -16.04
N ALA A 556 -16.26 9.76 -15.99
CA ALA A 556 -16.68 10.62 -14.88
C ALA A 556 -18.20 10.73 -14.73
N ARG A 557 -18.95 10.50 -15.80
CA ARG A 557 -20.41 10.60 -15.84
C ARG A 557 -21.09 9.28 -15.49
N THR A 558 -20.58 8.13 -16.03
CA THR A 558 -21.25 6.82 -15.90
C THR A 558 -20.64 5.94 -14.83
N GLY A 559 -19.38 6.14 -14.43
CA GLY A 559 -18.64 5.25 -13.54
C GLY A 559 -18.11 3.98 -14.23
N GLU A 560 -18.25 3.87 -15.55
CA GLU A 560 -17.75 2.73 -16.30
C GLU A 560 -16.24 2.86 -16.58
N ARG A 561 -15.53 1.73 -16.56
CA ARG A 561 -14.12 1.70 -16.87
C ARG A 561 -13.90 1.89 -18.37
N ARG A 562 -13.16 2.93 -18.75
CA ARG A 562 -12.71 3.14 -20.14
C ARG A 562 -11.52 2.25 -20.47
N TRP A 563 -10.52 2.24 -19.60
CA TRP A 563 -9.34 1.39 -19.72
C TRP A 563 -8.69 1.16 -18.35
N ALA A 564 -7.77 0.20 -18.29
CA ALA A 564 -6.84 0.01 -17.16
C ALA A 564 -5.47 -0.39 -17.71
N TYR A 565 -4.42 0.12 -17.07
CA TYR A 565 -3.04 -0.15 -17.42
C TYR A 565 -2.32 -0.78 -16.21
N ASP A 566 -1.56 -1.84 -16.45
CA ASP A 566 -0.77 -2.54 -15.42
C ASP A 566 0.59 -1.85 -15.32
N LEU A 567 0.90 -1.27 -14.16
CA LEU A 567 2.13 -0.54 -13.90
C LEU A 567 3.22 -1.45 -13.31
N GLY A 568 2.83 -2.59 -12.76
CA GLY A 568 3.74 -3.61 -12.20
C GLY A 568 4.00 -3.46 -10.70
N ASP A 569 3.61 -2.36 -10.07
CA ASP A 569 3.72 -2.16 -8.62
C ASP A 569 2.61 -1.24 -8.08
N THR A 570 2.55 -1.10 -6.77
CA THR A 570 1.60 -0.29 -6.01
C THR A 570 1.57 1.17 -6.46
N VAL A 571 0.35 1.69 -6.71
CA VAL A 571 0.13 3.07 -7.16
C VAL A 571 -0.44 3.90 -6.02
N THR A 572 0.43 4.58 -5.28
CA THR A 572 0.05 5.50 -4.19
C THR A 572 0.00 6.96 -4.65
N ALA A 573 0.82 7.29 -5.65
CA ALA A 573 0.91 8.64 -6.19
C ALA A 573 -0.39 9.08 -6.86
N ARG A 574 -0.79 10.34 -6.64
CA ARG A 574 -1.92 10.93 -7.36
C ARG A 574 -1.55 11.09 -8.84
N PRO A 575 -2.33 10.54 -9.78
CA PRO A 575 -2.10 10.77 -11.20
C PRO A 575 -2.23 12.25 -11.55
N VAL A 576 -1.46 12.70 -12.52
CA VAL A 576 -1.52 14.08 -13.05
C VAL A 576 -1.85 14.02 -14.54
N VAL A 577 -2.75 14.87 -14.98
CA VAL A 577 -3.21 14.88 -16.38
C VAL A 577 -2.91 16.23 -17.03
N VAL A 578 -2.07 16.21 -18.05
CA VAL A 578 -1.70 17.40 -18.82
C VAL A 578 -1.70 17.09 -20.31
N ASN A 579 -2.36 17.92 -21.10
CA ASN A 579 -2.37 17.85 -22.57
C ASN A 579 -2.70 16.45 -23.13
N GLY A 580 -3.66 15.75 -22.53
CA GLY A 580 -4.08 14.42 -22.97
C GLY A 580 -3.10 13.29 -22.61
N VAL A 581 -2.20 13.52 -21.66
CA VAL A 581 -1.28 12.53 -21.10
C VAL A 581 -1.52 12.40 -19.61
N VAL A 582 -1.58 11.16 -19.12
CA VAL A 582 -1.63 10.82 -17.69
C VAL A 582 -0.24 10.46 -17.24
N TYR A 583 0.23 11.12 -16.20
CA TYR A 583 1.51 10.86 -15.56
C TYR A 583 1.27 10.27 -14.18
N VAL A 584 1.96 9.19 -13.85
CA VAL A 584 1.80 8.51 -12.56
C VAL A 584 3.09 7.79 -12.18
N GLY A 585 3.42 7.83 -10.90
CA GLY A 585 4.53 7.05 -10.33
C GLY A 585 4.02 5.81 -9.61
N ASP A 586 4.85 4.78 -9.57
CA ASP A 586 4.66 3.61 -8.73
C ASP A 586 5.63 3.59 -7.53
N PHE A 587 5.42 2.63 -6.67
CA PHE A 587 6.24 2.51 -5.45
C PHE A 587 7.64 1.95 -5.72
N SER A 588 7.91 1.35 -6.87
CA SER A 588 9.26 0.94 -7.31
C SER A 588 10.07 2.09 -7.92
N GLY A 589 9.52 3.30 -7.99
CA GLY A 589 10.19 4.48 -8.56
C GLY A 589 10.04 4.60 -10.07
N ASN A 590 9.21 3.80 -10.72
CA ASN A 590 8.89 4.01 -12.12
C ASN A 590 7.92 5.17 -12.27
N PHE A 591 8.18 6.05 -13.22
CA PHE A 591 7.32 7.15 -13.59
C PHE A 591 6.86 6.99 -15.04
N PHE A 592 5.57 6.94 -15.24
CA PHE A 592 4.93 6.58 -16.50
C PHE A 592 4.20 7.77 -17.12
N ALA A 593 4.24 7.86 -18.44
CA ALA A 593 3.35 8.71 -19.22
C ALA A 593 2.45 7.83 -20.11
N LEU A 594 1.15 7.94 -19.92
CA LEU A 594 0.15 7.17 -20.64
C LEU A 594 -0.75 8.09 -21.48
N ASP A 595 -1.17 7.65 -22.66
CA ASP A 595 -2.20 8.34 -23.42
C ASP A 595 -3.52 8.35 -22.63
N ALA A 596 -4.05 9.53 -22.35
CA ALA A 596 -5.23 9.69 -21.49
C ALA A 596 -6.50 9.04 -22.04
N ALA A 597 -6.63 8.99 -23.37
CA ALA A 597 -7.81 8.44 -24.04
C ALA A 597 -7.71 6.91 -24.20
N ARG A 598 -6.52 6.38 -24.50
CA ARG A 598 -6.31 4.98 -24.86
C ARG A 598 -5.65 4.14 -23.76
N GLY A 599 -4.98 4.75 -22.78
CA GLY A 599 -4.20 4.04 -21.73
C GLY A 599 -2.93 3.39 -22.27
N THR A 600 -2.43 3.77 -23.44
CA THR A 600 -1.19 3.22 -24.01
C THR A 600 0.02 3.96 -23.49
N LEU A 601 1.10 3.23 -23.20
CA LEU A 601 2.36 3.79 -22.75
C LEU A 601 2.99 4.68 -23.82
N ARG A 602 3.36 5.90 -23.45
CA ARG A 602 4.15 6.81 -24.27
C ARG A 602 5.63 6.72 -23.93
N TRP A 603 5.95 6.82 -22.64
CA TRP A 603 7.29 6.65 -22.13
C TRP A 603 7.25 6.25 -20.65
N GLN A 604 8.37 5.71 -20.17
CA GLN A 604 8.63 5.35 -18.79
C GLN A 604 10.06 5.76 -18.44
N VAL A 605 10.26 6.25 -17.23
CA VAL A 605 11.57 6.57 -16.66
C VAL A 605 11.65 6.02 -15.24
N GLN A 606 12.83 5.56 -14.84
CA GLN A 606 13.12 5.11 -13.49
C GLN A 606 13.73 6.26 -12.68
N ALA A 607 13.12 6.61 -11.54
CA ALA A 607 13.69 7.52 -10.56
C ALA A 607 14.50 6.75 -9.51
N GLU A 608 15.46 7.42 -8.87
CA GLU A 608 16.12 6.87 -7.69
C GLU A 608 15.17 6.98 -6.48
N GLY A 609 14.66 5.84 -5.98
CA GLY A 609 13.75 5.78 -4.84
C GLY A 609 12.26 5.82 -5.20
N GLN A 610 11.42 5.58 -4.18
CA GLN A 610 9.97 5.44 -4.33
C GLN A 610 9.29 6.75 -4.72
N ILE A 611 8.29 6.68 -5.62
CA ILE A 611 7.41 7.81 -5.95
C ILE A 611 6.08 7.61 -5.23
N HIS A 612 5.92 8.30 -4.10
CA HIS A 612 4.73 8.22 -3.26
C HIS A 612 3.74 9.37 -3.50
N CYS A 613 4.23 10.50 -3.97
CA CYS A 613 3.48 11.74 -4.17
C CYS A 613 3.21 12.00 -5.64
N GLY A 614 2.18 12.80 -5.91
CA GLY A 614 1.91 13.26 -7.27
C GLY A 614 2.99 14.23 -7.77
N ALA A 615 3.31 14.14 -9.06
CA ALA A 615 4.13 15.13 -9.73
C ALA A 615 3.39 16.46 -9.90
N VAL A 616 4.12 17.55 -10.05
CA VAL A 616 3.55 18.89 -10.33
C VAL A 616 4.02 19.38 -11.69
N PRO A 617 3.11 19.69 -12.63
CA PRO A 617 3.47 20.19 -13.95
C PRO A 617 3.65 21.71 -13.93
N ALA A 618 4.75 22.21 -14.49
CA ALA A 618 4.91 23.61 -14.84
C ALA A 618 5.96 23.79 -15.96
N GLY A 619 5.74 24.72 -16.88
CA GLY A 619 6.71 25.10 -17.92
C GLY A 619 7.10 23.95 -18.89
N GLY A 620 6.26 22.95 -19.08
CA GLY A 620 6.58 21.76 -19.90
C GLY A 620 7.39 20.68 -19.14
N LEU A 621 7.74 20.92 -17.89
CA LEU A 621 8.40 19.98 -16.99
C LEU A 621 7.41 19.40 -15.98
N LEU A 622 7.77 18.23 -15.47
CA LEU A 622 7.11 17.55 -14.36
C LEU A 622 8.10 17.46 -13.21
N TYR A 623 7.74 17.99 -12.06
CA TYR A 623 8.56 17.92 -10.85
C TYR A 623 8.12 16.72 -10.04
N VAL A 624 8.95 15.68 -10.04
CA VAL A 624 8.66 14.37 -9.47
C VAL A 624 9.51 14.17 -8.23
N PRO A 625 8.92 14.19 -7.03
CA PRO A 625 9.66 13.85 -5.82
C PRO A 625 9.79 12.33 -5.68
N SER A 626 10.96 11.86 -5.28
CA SER A 626 11.25 10.47 -4.95
C SER A 626 12.03 10.34 -3.65
N GLY A 627 12.16 9.12 -3.12
CA GLY A 627 12.95 8.87 -1.92
C GLY A 627 12.24 9.22 -0.62
N VAL A 628 11.07 8.64 -0.36
CA VAL A 628 10.29 8.89 0.89
C VAL A 628 11.02 8.35 2.12
N TYR A 629 11.73 7.23 1.99
CA TYR A 629 12.42 6.51 3.07
C TYR A 629 13.94 6.55 2.98
N SER A 630 14.47 7.22 1.97
CA SER A 630 15.90 7.45 1.71
C SER A 630 16.18 8.93 1.63
N ASP A 631 17.34 9.32 1.15
CA ASP A 631 17.60 10.69 0.73
C ASP A 631 16.61 11.07 -0.36
N GLY A 632 16.00 12.25 -0.23
CA GLY A 632 15.00 12.73 -1.16
C GLY A 632 15.65 13.27 -2.43
N VAL A 633 15.03 13.03 -3.58
CA VAL A 633 15.43 13.65 -4.85
C VAL A 633 14.21 14.29 -5.50
N LEU A 634 14.36 15.53 -5.94
CA LEU A 634 13.39 16.17 -6.81
C LEU A 634 13.92 16.12 -8.24
N HIS A 635 13.21 15.42 -9.11
CA HIS A 635 13.53 15.30 -10.53
C HIS A 635 12.69 16.30 -11.34
N ALA A 636 13.29 17.02 -12.24
CA ALA A 636 12.58 17.76 -13.30
C ALA A 636 12.63 16.93 -14.58
N VAL A 637 11.49 16.43 -14.99
CA VAL A 637 11.32 15.52 -16.13
C VAL A 637 10.60 16.25 -17.26
N ASP A 638 11.15 16.25 -18.46
CA ASP A 638 10.49 16.78 -19.65
C ASP A 638 9.22 15.97 -19.96
N ALA A 639 8.09 16.62 -19.94
CA ALA A 639 6.79 15.99 -20.02
C ALA A 639 6.54 15.25 -21.35
N ALA A 640 7.18 15.70 -22.45
CA ALA A 640 7.00 15.12 -23.77
C ALA A 640 7.86 13.86 -23.98
N SER A 641 9.10 13.87 -23.50
CA SER A 641 10.10 12.84 -23.78
C SER A 641 10.40 11.90 -22.61
N GLY A 642 10.07 12.27 -21.38
CA GLY A 642 10.45 11.53 -20.17
C GLY A 642 11.93 11.74 -19.76
N ARG A 643 12.66 12.62 -20.43
CA ARG A 643 14.05 12.91 -20.12
C ARG A 643 14.17 13.71 -18.82
N VAL A 644 15.02 13.25 -17.90
CA VAL A 644 15.38 14.02 -16.72
C VAL A 644 16.27 15.19 -17.13
N VAL A 645 15.81 16.40 -16.86
CA VAL A 645 16.50 17.66 -17.21
C VAL A 645 17.48 18.04 -16.11
N TRP A 646 17.01 18.05 -14.87
CA TRP A 646 17.83 18.30 -13.70
C TRP A 646 17.32 17.52 -12.47
N GLU A 647 18.18 17.36 -11.48
CA GLU A 647 17.92 16.70 -10.22
C GLU A 647 18.48 17.50 -9.05
N PHE A 648 17.74 17.56 -7.96
CA PHE A 648 18.17 18.15 -6.69
C PHE A 648 18.05 17.14 -5.57
N ALA A 649 19.19 16.76 -4.99
CA ALA A 649 19.25 15.84 -3.86
C ALA A 649 19.04 16.59 -2.53
N MET A 650 18.23 16.00 -1.65
CA MET A 650 17.94 16.50 -0.31
C MET A 650 18.42 15.47 0.74
N PRO A 651 18.86 15.95 1.93
CA PRO A 651 19.51 15.06 2.92
C PRO A 651 18.55 14.06 3.61
N LYS A 652 17.26 14.23 3.45
CA LYS A 652 16.22 13.31 3.95
C LYS A 652 15.07 13.21 2.95
N GLY A 653 14.17 12.24 3.18
CA GLY A 653 13.07 11.94 2.28
C GLY A 653 12.06 13.06 2.06
N VAL A 654 11.33 12.98 0.93
CA VAL A 654 10.21 13.85 0.55
C VAL A 654 8.92 13.04 0.59
N GLU A 655 7.96 13.48 1.39
CA GLU A 655 6.69 12.74 1.62
C GLU A 655 5.48 13.38 0.96
N SER A 656 5.64 14.56 0.40
CA SER A 656 4.54 15.37 -0.13
C SER A 656 4.84 15.90 -1.53
N ALA A 657 3.77 16.21 -2.27
CA ALA A 657 3.90 16.82 -3.58
C ALA A 657 4.53 18.23 -3.47
N PRO A 658 5.41 18.64 -4.41
CA PRO A 658 5.93 19.99 -4.47
C PRO A 658 4.82 20.98 -4.87
N ALA A 659 5.14 22.27 -4.89
CA ALA A 659 4.30 23.29 -5.48
C ALA A 659 5.11 24.12 -6.49
N ALA A 660 4.50 24.54 -7.59
CA ALA A 660 5.19 25.33 -8.60
C ALA A 660 4.39 26.59 -8.96
N ALA A 661 5.04 27.74 -8.94
CA ALA A 661 4.47 29.01 -9.41
C ALA A 661 5.55 30.05 -9.65
N GLY A 662 5.31 30.94 -10.63
CA GLY A 662 6.18 32.11 -10.88
C GLY A 662 7.63 31.75 -11.24
N GLY A 663 7.83 30.66 -11.97
CA GLY A 663 9.16 30.19 -12.34
C GLY A 663 9.94 29.49 -11.22
N MET A 664 9.27 29.17 -10.10
CA MET A 664 9.88 28.53 -8.93
C MET A 664 9.15 27.23 -8.59
N VAL A 665 9.90 26.29 -8.02
CA VAL A 665 9.38 25.04 -7.43
C VAL A 665 9.74 25.02 -5.94
N TYR A 666 8.76 24.68 -5.12
CA TYR A 666 8.90 24.59 -3.67
C TYR A 666 8.70 23.16 -3.23
N VAL A 667 9.57 22.68 -2.36
CA VAL A 667 9.49 21.32 -1.81
C VAL A 667 9.85 21.33 -0.33
N SER A 668 9.04 20.64 0.46
CA SER A 668 9.30 20.38 1.89
C SER A 668 10.07 19.06 2.03
N CYS A 669 11.04 19.03 2.92
CA CYS A 669 11.87 17.86 3.17
C CYS A 669 11.79 17.44 4.65
N LYS A 670 11.93 16.17 4.93
CA LYS A 670 11.99 15.62 6.30
C LYS A 670 13.17 16.10 7.13
N ASP A 671 14.06 16.92 6.59
CA ASP A 671 15.12 17.58 7.34
C ASP A 671 14.66 18.88 8.04
N GLY A 672 13.37 19.21 7.96
CA GLY A 672 12.78 20.41 8.55
C GLY A 672 12.89 21.67 7.68
N TYR A 673 13.43 21.56 6.47
CA TYR A 673 13.61 22.69 5.57
C TYR A 673 12.56 22.74 4.46
N LEU A 674 12.18 23.97 4.13
CA LEU A 674 11.46 24.30 2.90
C LEU A 674 12.47 24.82 1.87
N TYR A 675 12.52 24.20 0.71
CA TYR A 675 13.41 24.53 -0.40
C TYR A 675 12.67 25.22 -1.53
N ALA A 676 13.33 26.18 -2.17
CA ALA A 676 12.86 26.79 -3.41
C ALA A 676 13.94 26.69 -4.48
N LEU A 677 13.54 26.21 -5.63
CA LEU A 677 14.38 25.92 -6.79
C LEU A 677 13.87 26.70 -7.98
N ASP A 678 14.75 27.11 -8.88
CA ASP A 678 14.35 27.62 -10.18
C ASP A 678 13.69 26.50 -10.99
N ALA A 679 12.55 26.78 -11.57
CA ALA A 679 11.76 25.77 -12.26
C ALA A 679 12.45 25.26 -13.54
N GLU A 680 13.19 26.09 -14.24
CA GLU A 680 13.78 25.75 -15.52
C GLU A 680 15.11 25.00 -15.38
N ASN A 681 15.98 25.44 -14.48
CA ASN A 681 17.34 24.92 -14.37
C ASN A 681 17.70 24.37 -12.98
N GLY A 682 16.78 24.45 -12.02
CA GLY A 682 16.96 23.94 -10.65
C GLY A 682 17.87 24.75 -9.76
N SER A 683 18.69 25.67 -10.30
CA SER A 683 19.72 26.35 -9.55
C SER A 683 19.37 27.80 -9.15
N GLY A 684 19.81 28.22 -7.98
CA GLY A 684 19.88 29.64 -7.64
C GLY A 684 21.01 30.32 -8.44
N ALA A 685 20.72 31.47 -9.05
CA ALA A 685 21.79 32.36 -9.53
C ALA A 685 22.71 32.63 -8.34
N ALA A 686 24.04 32.55 -8.56
CA ALA A 686 25.00 33.01 -7.57
C ALA A 686 24.62 34.44 -7.18
N PRO A 687 24.57 34.83 -5.89
CA PRO A 687 24.40 36.22 -5.53
C PRO A 687 25.50 37.00 -6.24
N ALA A 688 25.10 38.03 -7.01
CA ALA A 688 26.01 39.01 -7.51
C ALA A 688 26.77 39.50 -6.28
N GLY A 689 28.09 39.33 -6.26
CA GLY A 689 28.92 39.60 -5.10
C GLY A 689 28.71 41.02 -4.61
N ASP A 690 28.57 41.16 -3.30
CA ASP A 690 28.91 42.32 -2.51
C ASP A 690 30.28 42.06 -1.87
#